data_cf4af45ece1c855bda996bcbe8b103c7
#
_entry.id   cf4af45ece1c855bda996bcbe8b103c7
#
_cell.length_a   1.000
_cell.length_b   1.000
_cell.length_c   1.000
_cell.angle_alpha   90.00
_cell.angle_beta   90.00
_cell.angle_gamma   90.00
#
_symmetry.space_group_name_H-M   'P 1'
#
loop_
_entity.id
_entity.type
_entity.pdbx_description
1 polymer ?
#
loop_
_entity_poly.entity_id
_entity_poly.type
_entity_poly.pdbx_seq_one_letter_code
_entity_poly.pdbx_strand_id
1 'polypeptide(L)'
;MTFALAAMAVTAWPESRHRVYIDAASKGADIPESMYGMFFEEINHAGDGGLYGELLQNRSFEEHVCPGGMTYKDGKVWAPHALNYWGLDYVDFNVDWNIEEKKFQGWDITATGCSLSKDVAVPEVVLHENTPNALRLAISGASDASVVNVDNSGYWGLAVKKGATYKLRFYLRTEDYTGGVKAMICNAGGMALTEKEFKVVSDGKWTEYTAELVSTSKMDNGLFRLQFSGNGSIDVDYVSLFPADTYKGRENGFRKDVAEMLEGLNPAFLRWPGGCIVEGATLGNRVKWKETIGDPMTRPGEWSLWGYRNSYGFGYHEFLQLCEDMDMDGMFVANVGMSCSNRNGDFVEADDTEGLQPYLQEIRDAIEYAIGDPSSNEWAAKRAEAGHPEPFPLKYVELGNENGSDRYVQRYAYFYNTLKAEYPDITFINTMHWNDRSLFEKTDMFDVHWYVTPDEFYADATLFDVVERGDYTVYAGEYAANNNVGSGNMDAALSEAVFAGGMERNSDLVTMTSYAPLLTHVNAPNWACNLIWFDNDEVMGRASYHVQKLYAENCPDYNVNTRIQSNLQQMRTRGRIGVGTWNTQAEFRNVTVCSHDGEEVFYESDFTTRVNDWTESTGTWSVDDGGAYVQTSSEMPCISLMNAMSVGNCTVELEARKTGGAEGFLIVFGADTLETTDYYRLNIGGWANTLVGLEKVTNGGGGTLVSGQSPCTIETGKWYKIKLVLREAGMMECYIDGEKVFDYDFLDILPGRVQAFGGYDRENGEVVVKVVNATDSLMTTTFNLNAAHIKPEGKVVTLAAESLTDENSLANPKRIYPEETTFGSFASEFVYDIQPRSLTIMRIKADVTGVSPMEIPAYDYSDEPISLYEPVRLRQQACDELETLITYAEQSHVGGAKESERLTESIGQ
;
A
#
# COMPACT_ATOMS: atom_id res chain seq x y z
N MET A 1 43.09 63.52 -11.20
CA MET A 1 42.64 62.19 -11.58
C MET A 1 42.73 61.31 -10.31
N THR A 2 41.65 61.17 -9.60
CA THR A 2 41.54 60.43 -8.36
C THR A 2 40.83 59.14 -8.70
N PHE A 3 41.57 58.03 -8.62
CA PHE A 3 40.96 56.70 -8.76
C PHE A 3 40.25 56.31 -7.46
N ALA A 4 38.92 56.15 -7.54
CA ALA A 4 38.14 55.54 -6.46
C ALA A 4 38.20 54.00 -6.64
N LEU A 5 38.82 53.31 -5.68
CA LEU A 5 38.65 51.88 -5.52
C LEU A 5 37.25 51.60 -5.03
N ALA A 6 36.44 51.00 -5.84
CA ALA A 6 35.19 50.36 -5.39
C ALA A 6 35.58 49.03 -4.74
N ALA A 7 35.45 48.95 -3.42
CA ALA A 7 35.45 47.68 -2.69
C ALA A 7 34.18 46.92 -3.09
N MET A 8 34.35 45.85 -3.84
CA MET A 8 33.27 44.87 -3.96
C MET A 8 33.09 44.23 -2.59
N ALA A 9 31.98 44.53 -1.95
CA ALA A 9 31.49 43.74 -0.84
C ALA A 9 31.20 42.34 -1.37
N VAL A 10 32.01 41.40 -0.94
CA VAL A 10 31.66 39.96 -1.08
C VAL A 10 30.44 39.83 -0.15
N THR A 11 29.27 39.77 -0.76
CA THR A 11 28.08 39.35 -0.03
C THR A 11 28.34 37.90 0.40
N ALA A 12 28.61 37.69 1.68
CA ALA A 12 28.54 36.36 2.26
C ALA A 12 27.16 35.77 1.89
N TRP A 13 27.15 34.67 1.27
CA TRP A 13 25.91 33.87 1.05
C TRP A 13 25.31 33.62 2.43
N PRO A 14 24.02 33.80 2.62
CA PRO A 14 23.41 33.40 3.88
C PRO A 14 23.78 31.94 4.15
N GLU A 15 24.30 31.66 5.33
CA GLU A 15 24.62 30.31 5.75
C GLU A 15 23.41 29.40 5.45
N SER A 16 23.67 28.29 4.74
CA SER A 16 22.61 27.34 4.41
C SER A 16 22.03 26.78 5.70
N ARG A 17 20.71 26.98 5.89
CA ARG A 17 19.96 26.45 7.04
C ARG A 17 19.64 24.96 6.91
N HIS A 18 20.02 24.33 5.78
CA HIS A 18 19.80 22.92 5.50
C HIS A 18 21.16 22.23 5.40
N ARG A 19 21.34 21.20 6.22
CA ARG A 19 22.56 20.42 6.26
C ARG A 19 22.24 18.93 6.22
N VAL A 20 22.97 18.17 5.41
CA VAL A 20 22.95 16.70 5.41
C VAL A 20 24.34 16.23 5.81
N TYR A 21 24.40 15.45 6.87
CA TYR A 21 25.61 14.77 7.31
C TYR A 21 25.54 13.31 6.89
N ILE A 22 26.57 12.82 6.23
CA ILE A 22 26.68 11.44 5.74
C ILE A 22 28.00 10.87 6.26
N ASP A 23 27.93 10.03 7.28
CA ASP A 23 29.10 9.34 7.79
C ASP A 23 29.24 7.96 7.13
N ALA A 24 29.85 7.95 5.95
CA ALA A 24 30.04 6.74 5.18
C ALA A 24 31.01 5.74 5.85
N ALA A 25 31.75 6.17 6.88
CA ALA A 25 32.59 5.31 7.69
C ALA A 25 31.82 4.57 8.81
N SER A 26 30.63 5.01 9.15
CA SER A 26 29.77 4.41 10.17
C SER A 26 28.77 3.45 9.51
N LYS A 27 29.18 2.17 9.36
CA LYS A 27 28.34 1.13 8.77
C LYS A 27 27.14 0.82 9.69
N GLY A 28 25.93 0.89 9.12
CA GLY A 28 24.69 0.40 9.71
C GLY A 28 24.34 -1.03 9.30
N ALA A 29 23.06 -1.34 9.22
CA ALA A 29 22.55 -2.64 8.78
C ALA A 29 22.95 -2.96 7.33
N ASP A 30 23.24 -4.22 7.04
CA ASP A 30 23.34 -4.72 5.66
C ASP A 30 21.92 -4.79 5.07
N ILE A 31 21.74 -4.38 3.82
CA ILE A 31 20.45 -4.43 3.14
C ILE A 31 20.41 -5.71 2.30
N PRO A 32 19.42 -6.59 2.52
CA PRO A 32 19.35 -7.84 1.78
C PRO A 32 18.90 -7.61 0.33
N GLU A 33 19.33 -8.47 -0.59
CA GLU A 33 18.91 -8.45 -1.99
C GLU A 33 17.40 -8.63 -2.15
N SER A 34 16.73 -9.24 -1.17
CA SER A 34 15.27 -9.44 -1.11
C SER A 34 14.46 -8.20 -0.75
N MET A 35 15.08 -7.02 -0.51
CA MET A 35 14.42 -5.84 0.03
C MET A 35 13.21 -5.39 -0.80
N TYR A 36 13.30 -5.37 -2.13
CA TYR A 36 12.24 -4.86 -3.00
C TYR A 36 11.70 -5.95 -3.91
N GLY A 37 10.41 -6.25 -3.77
CA GLY A 37 9.70 -7.22 -4.60
C GLY A 37 8.35 -6.72 -5.07
N MET A 38 7.53 -7.65 -5.53
CA MET A 38 6.20 -7.38 -6.05
C MET A 38 5.16 -8.25 -5.36
N PHE A 39 3.96 -7.70 -5.24
CA PHE A 39 2.74 -8.39 -4.83
C PHE A 39 1.76 -8.44 -6.00
N PHE A 40 1.31 -9.62 -6.37
CA PHE A 40 0.26 -9.79 -7.38
C PHE A 40 -1.00 -10.40 -6.77
N GLU A 41 -2.13 -9.77 -7.05
CA GLU A 41 -3.47 -10.30 -6.79
C GLU A 41 -4.35 -10.07 -8.02
N GLU A 42 -5.26 -11.00 -8.32
CA GLU A 42 -6.29 -10.82 -9.36
C GLU A 42 -7.40 -9.90 -8.85
N ILE A 43 -7.06 -8.61 -8.73
CA ILE A 43 -7.91 -7.47 -8.41
C ILE A 43 -7.79 -6.45 -9.56
N ASN A 44 -8.81 -5.63 -9.81
CA ASN A 44 -8.76 -4.56 -10.81
C ASN A 44 -8.46 -5.05 -12.24
N HIS A 45 -8.78 -6.29 -12.57
CA HIS A 45 -8.37 -6.94 -13.82
C HIS A 45 -6.85 -6.91 -14.04
N ALA A 46 -6.10 -7.18 -12.98
CA ALA A 46 -4.64 -7.20 -13.02
C ALA A 46 -4.09 -8.32 -13.92
N GLY A 47 -4.70 -9.49 -13.90
CA GLY A 47 -4.40 -10.64 -14.75
C GLY A 47 -5.29 -10.69 -15.98
N ASP A 48 -6.51 -11.16 -15.82
CA ASP A 48 -7.49 -11.28 -16.91
C ASP A 48 -7.91 -9.89 -17.44
N GLY A 49 -7.60 -9.61 -18.69
CA GLY A 49 -7.77 -8.29 -19.31
C GLY A 49 -6.62 -7.32 -19.00
N GLY A 50 -5.56 -7.81 -18.35
CA GLY A 50 -4.38 -7.05 -17.97
C GLY A 50 -3.07 -7.73 -18.37
N LEU A 51 -2.33 -8.23 -17.36
CA LEU A 51 -1.03 -8.88 -17.55
C LEU A 51 -1.12 -10.17 -18.38
N TYR A 52 -2.15 -10.99 -18.17
CA TYR A 52 -2.33 -12.23 -18.91
C TYR A 52 -2.70 -11.96 -20.38
N GLY A 53 -2.01 -12.62 -21.30
CA GLY A 53 -2.08 -12.29 -22.73
C GLY A 53 -3.35 -12.70 -23.48
N GLU A 54 -4.30 -13.41 -22.85
CA GLU A 54 -5.59 -13.76 -23.46
C GLU A 54 -6.43 -12.52 -23.77
N LEU A 55 -6.90 -12.40 -25.01
CA LEU A 55 -7.66 -11.24 -25.44
C LEU A 55 -9.17 -11.41 -25.29
N LEU A 56 -9.67 -12.66 -25.19
CA LEU A 56 -11.10 -12.96 -25.16
C LEU A 56 -11.59 -13.22 -23.74
N GLN A 57 -12.71 -12.60 -23.39
CA GLN A 57 -13.39 -12.84 -22.14
C GLN A 57 -14.28 -14.09 -22.23
N ASN A 58 -14.45 -14.83 -21.13
CA ASN A 58 -15.35 -15.99 -21.05
C ASN A 58 -15.07 -17.02 -22.16
N ARG A 59 -13.81 -17.39 -22.33
CA ARG A 59 -13.34 -18.26 -23.43
C ARG A 59 -13.91 -19.69 -23.40
N SER A 60 -14.29 -20.19 -22.21
CA SER A 60 -14.84 -21.54 -21.99
C SER A 60 -16.31 -21.51 -21.55
N PHE A 61 -17.00 -20.38 -21.63
CA PHE A 61 -18.42 -20.19 -21.27
C PHE A 61 -18.78 -20.54 -19.82
N GLU A 62 -17.86 -20.40 -18.87
CA GLU A 62 -18.03 -20.79 -17.46
C GLU A 62 -18.46 -19.63 -16.53
N GLU A 63 -18.65 -18.40 -17.04
CA GLU A 63 -18.93 -17.21 -16.23
C GLU A 63 -20.19 -17.32 -15.36
N HIS A 64 -21.18 -18.12 -15.78
CA HIS A 64 -22.44 -18.29 -15.07
C HIS A 64 -22.40 -19.36 -13.96
N VAL A 65 -21.30 -20.09 -13.84
CA VAL A 65 -21.14 -21.15 -12.82
C VAL A 65 -21.13 -20.52 -11.45
N CYS A 66 -21.93 -21.07 -10.54
CA CYS A 66 -22.04 -20.59 -9.17
C CYS A 66 -20.68 -20.67 -8.46
N PRO A 67 -20.22 -19.61 -7.77
CA PRO A 67 -18.96 -19.64 -7.05
C PRO A 67 -18.87 -20.79 -6.05
N GLY A 68 -17.69 -21.33 -5.88
CA GLY A 68 -17.43 -22.43 -4.97
C GLY A 68 -17.92 -22.17 -3.54
N GLY A 69 -18.61 -23.13 -2.93
CA GLY A 69 -19.17 -23.00 -1.58
C GLY A 69 -20.37 -22.08 -1.45
N MET A 70 -20.83 -21.44 -2.53
CA MET A 70 -22.02 -20.59 -2.53
C MET A 70 -23.24 -21.30 -3.12
N THR A 71 -24.42 -20.71 -2.92
CA THR A 71 -25.67 -21.20 -3.46
C THR A 71 -26.42 -20.08 -4.19
N TYR A 72 -26.99 -20.42 -5.38
CA TYR A 72 -27.81 -19.49 -6.12
C TYR A 72 -29.25 -19.51 -5.59
N LYS A 73 -29.77 -18.34 -5.25
CA LYS A 73 -31.15 -18.17 -4.82
C LYS A 73 -31.62 -16.73 -5.06
N ASP A 74 -32.84 -16.59 -5.61
CA ASP A 74 -33.54 -15.31 -5.80
C ASP A 74 -32.72 -14.25 -6.58
N GLY A 75 -31.97 -14.67 -7.61
CA GLY A 75 -31.16 -13.79 -8.45
C GLY A 75 -29.83 -13.39 -7.82
N LYS A 76 -29.42 -14.05 -6.75
CA LYS A 76 -28.15 -13.84 -6.06
C LYS A 76 -27.43 -15.16 -5.81
N VAL A 77 -26.13 -15.10 -5.65
CA VAL A 77 -25.34 -16.15 -5.02
C VAL A 77 -25.09 -15.77 -3.56
N TRP A 78 -25.22 -16.75 -2.67
CA TRP A 78 -25.13 -16.58 -1.24
C TRP A 78 -24.05 -17.48 -0.68
N ALA A 79 -23.13 -16.89 0.09
CA ALA A 79 -22.21 -17.64 0.94
C ALA A 79 -22.95 -18.20 2.17
N PRO A 80 -22.52 -19.35 2.71
CA PRO A 80 -23.06 -19.87 3.96
C PRO A 80 -22.91 -18.84 5.09
N HIS A 81 -23.97 -18.68 5.88
CA HIS A 81 -23.91 -17.85 7.06
C HIS A 81 -22.97 -18.46 8.10
N ALA A 82 -21.95 -17.74 8.49
CA ALA A 82 -20.97 -18.21 9.47
C ALA A 82 -20.52 -17.06 10.39
N LEU A 83 -20.08 -17.43 11.60
CA LEU A 83 -19.39 -16.50 12.48
C LEU A 83 -18.02 -16.20 11.86
N ASN A 84 -17.72 -14.93 11.62
CA ASN A 84 -16.40 -14.55 11.17
C ASN A 84 -15.33 -14.91 12.22
N TYR A 85 -14.09 -15.08 11.79
CA TYR A 85 -13.04 -15.57 12.70
C TYR A 85 -12.55 -14.52 13.73
N TRP A 86 -12.98 -13.27 13.61
CA TRP A 86 -12.82 -12.26 14.65
C TRP A 86 -13.83 -12.46 15.79
N GLY A 87 -14.84 -13.31 15.59
CA GLY A 87 -15.81 -13.66 16.63
C GLY A 87 -16.83 -12.58 16.94
N LEU A 88 -16.96 -11.57 16.07
CA LEU A 88 -17.81 -10.41 16.33
C LEU A 88 -19.29 -10.68 16.05
N ASP A 89 -19.59 -11.09 14.81
CA ASP A 89 -20.98 -11.33 14.37
C ASP A 89 -21.03 -12.40 13.27
N TYR A 90 -22.24 -12.93 13.01
CA TYR A 90 -22.49 -13.72 11.81
C TYR A 90 -22.64 -12.79 10.61
N VAL A 91 -22.08 -13.17 9.46
CA VAL A 91 -22.17 -12.44 8.20
C VAL A 91 -22.92 -13.23 7.15
N ASP A 92 -23.81 -12.55 6.42
CA ASP A 92 -24.45 -13.04 5.21
C ASP A 92 -23.83 -12.30 4.00
N PHE A 93 -22.94 -12.99 3.31
CA PHE A 93 -22.35 -12.44 2.11
C PHE A 93 -23.16 -12.86 0.87
N ASN A 94 -23.53 -11.92 0.02
CA ASN A 94 -24.24 -12.21 -1.22
C ASN A 94 -23.85 -11.25 -2.36
N VAL A 95 -24.02 -11.73 -3.60
CA VAL A 95 -23.75 -10.97 -4.82
C VAL A 95 -24.91 -11.17 -5.81
N ASP A 96 -25.31 -10.09 -6.48
CA ASP A 96 -26.30 -10.16 -7.55
C ASP A 96 -25.79 -11.05 -8.70
N TRP A 97 -26.65 -11.99 -9.14
CA TRP A 97 -26.25 -13.02 -10.09
C TRP A 97 -27.30 -13.23 -11.19
N ASN A 98 -27.12 -12.58 -12.32
CA ASN A 98 -27.95 -12.81 -13.48
C ASN A 98 -27.35 -13.91 -14.35
N ILE A 99 -27.84 -15.15 -14.22
CA ILE A 99 -27.32 -16.31 -14.94
C ILE A 99 -27.34 -16.09 -16.45
N GLU A 100 -28.43 -15.52 -17.00
CA GLU A 100 -28.58 -15.35 -18.45
C GLU A 100 -27.60 -14.30 -19.01
N GLU A 101 -27.31 -13.24 -18.29
CA GLU A 101 -26.26 -12.28 -18.68
C GLU A 101 -24.88 -12.92 -18.58
N LYS A 102 -24.59 -13.62 -17.50
CA LYS A 102 -23.30 -14.26 -17.28
C LYS A 102 -23.00 -15.38 -18.29
N LYS A 103 -24.00 -16.14 -18.75
CA LYS A 103 -23.83 -17.13 -19.84
C LYS A 103 -23.14 -16.53 -21.07
N PHE A 104 -23.54 -15.30 -21.41
CA PHE A 104 -23.07 -14.61 -22.60
C PHE A 104 -22.12 -13.46 -22.31
N GLN A 105 -21.60 -13.35 -21.10
CA GLN A 105 -20.66 -12.29 -20.76
C GLN A 105 -19.47 -12.28 -21.72
N GLY A 106 -19.16 -11.13 -22.30
CA GLY A 106 -18.13 -10.97 -23.35
C GLY A 106 -18.61 -11.36 -24.76
N TRP A 107 -19.77 -12.05 -24.92
CA TRP A 107 -20.25 -12.57 -26.20
C TRP A 107 -21.54 -11.92 -26.65
N ASP A 108 -21.52 -11.36 -27.85
CA ASP A 108 -22.73 -10.90 -28.59
C ASP A 108 -23.01 -11.82 -29.79
N ILE A 109 -24.22 -12.38 -29.85
CA ILE A 109 -24.57 -13.38 -30.83
C ILE A 109 -25.77 -12.93 -31.63
N THR A 110 -25.57 -12.70 -32.94
CA THR A 110 -26.57 -12.14 -33.85
C THR A 110 -26.77 -13.04 -35.08
N ALA A 111 -28.00 -13.06 -35.66
CA ALA A 111 -28.32 -13.80 -36.83
C ALA A 111 -28.92 -12.88 -37.91
N THR A 112 -28.54 -13.11 -39.16
CA THR A 112 -29.09 -12.40 -40.32
C THR A 112 -29.57 -13.43 -41.37
N GLY A 113 -30.81 -13.35 -41.78
CA GLY A 113 -31.40 -14.17 -42.83
C GLY A 113 -31.66 -15.62 -42.46
N CYS A 114 -31.61 -16.00 -41.20
CA CYS A 114 -31.91 -17.32 -40.67
C CYS A 114 -32.53 -17.25 -39.27
N SER A 115 -33.06 -18.37 -38.79
CA SER A 115 -33.53 -18.54 -37.43
C SER A 115 -32.40 -19.12 -36.58
N LEU A 116 -32.22 -18.59 -35.37
CA LEU A 116 -31.21 -19.00 -34.43
C LEU A 116 -31.82 -19.25 -33.03
N SER A 117 -31.53 -20.43 -32.49
CA SER A 117 -31.62 -20.70 -31.03
C SER A 117 -30.21 -20.78 -30.45
N LYS A 118 -29.97 -20.15 -29.32
CA LYS A 118 -28.68 -20.17 -28.64
C LYS A 118 -28.85 -20.43 -27.15
N ASP A 119 -27.93 -21.16 -26.54
CA ASP A 119 -27.84 -21.38 -25.09
C ASP A 119 -26.39 -21.73 -24.70
N VAL A 120 -26.06 -21.53 -23.45
CA VAL A 120 -24.84 -22.06 -22.83
C VAL A 120 -25.25 -23.13 -21.82
N ALA A 121 -24.81 -24.36 -22.06
CA ALA A 121 -25.16 -25.50 -21.23
C ALA A 121 -24.12 -26.63 -21.39
N VAL A 122 -24.21 -27.63 -20.53
CA VAL A 122 -23.40 -28.85 -20.62
C VAL A 122 -23.87 -29.68 -21.82
N PRO A 123 -23.05 -29.91 -22.87
CA PRO A 123 -23.41 -30.76 -24.00
C PRO A 123 -23.40 -32.23 -23.61
N GLU A 124 -23.98 -33.09 -24.49
CA GLU A 124 -23.97 -34.54 -24.26
C GLU A 124 -22.55 -35.12 -24.14
N VAL A 125 -21.62 -34.58 -24.91
CA VAL A 125 -20.19 -34.91 -24.86
C VAL A 125 -19.45 -33.65 -24.52
N VAL A 126 -18.91 -33.54 -23.32
CA VAL A 126 -18.12 -32.37 -22.85
C VAL A 126 -16.75 -32.37 -23.53
N LEU A 127 -16.19 -31.19 -23.74
CA LEU A 127 -14.81 -31.02 -24.18
C LEU A 127 -13.84 -31.45 -23.05
N HIS A 128 -14.09 -30.95 -21.84
CA HIS A 128 -13.34 -31.32 -20.64
C HIS A 128 -14.26 -31.30 -19.41
N GLU A 129 -14.00 -32.17 -18.44
CA GLU A 129 -14.85 -32.31 -17.23
C GLU A 129 -14.80 -31.09 -16.30
N ASN A 130 -13.67 -30.36 -16.25
CA ASN A 130 -13.50 -29.16 -15.42
C ASN A 130 -14.14 -27.91 -16.04
N THR A 131 -14.34 -27.91 -17.36
CA THR A 131 -14.95 -26.82 -18.13
C THR A 131 -16.09 -27.40 -18.97
N PRO A 132 -17.19 -27.85 -18.32
CA PRO A 132 -18.18 -28.71 -19.01
C PRO A 132 -19.15 -27.92 -19.88
N ASN A 133 -19.23 -26.59 -19.78
CA ASN A 133 -20.19 -25.80 -20.52
C ASN A 133 -19.70 -25.47 -21.93
N ALA A 134 -20.62 -25.35 -22.87
CA ALA A 134 -20.35 -24.94 -24.23
C ALA A 134 -21.47 -24.04 -24.75
N LEU A 135 -21.16 -23.18 -25.70
CA LEU A 135 -22.15 -22.44 -26.47
C LEU A 135 -22.76 -23.33 -27.53
N ARG A 136 -24.07 -23.60 -27.44
CA ARG A 136 -24.84 -24.29 -28.46
C ARG A 136 -25.57 -23.33 -29.37
N LEU A 137 -25.40 -23.49 -30.67
CA LEU A 137 -26.12 -22.76 -31.71
C LEU A 137 -26.96 -23.77 -32.52
N ALA A 138 -28.28 -23.54 -32.67
CA ALA A 138 -29.13 -24.24 -33.58
C ALA A 138 -29.65 -23.30 -34.68
N ILE A 139 -29.19 -23.49 -35.91
CA ILE A 139 -29.41 -22.63 -37.05
C ILE A 139 -30.34 -23.32 -38.04
N SER A 140 -31.40 -22.65 -38.45
CA SER A 140 -32.37 -23.18 -39.44
C SER A 140 -32.85 -22.12 -40.40
N GLY A 141 -33.23 -22.57 -41.62
CA GLY A 141 -33.70 -21.67 -42.65
C GLY A 141 -32.62 -20.79 -43.27
N ALA A 142 -31.36 -21.14 -43.06
CA ALA A 142 -30.23 -20.40 -43.64
C ALA A 142 -30.15 -20.63 -45.16
N SER A 143 -29.87 -19.57 -45.90
CA SER A 143 -29.50 -19.50 -47.30
C SER A 143 -28.04 -19.10 -47.46
N ASP A 144 -27.54 -19.08 -48.70
CA ASP A 144 -26.15 -18.67 -48.99
C ASP A 144 -25.80 -17.25 -48.50
N ALA A 145 -26.81 -16.39 -48.29
CA ALA A 145 -26.63 -15.04 -47.78
C ALA A 145 -26.83 -14.91 -46.25
N SER A 146 -27.17 -16.03 -45.61
CA SER A 146 -27.43 -16.03 -44.15
C SER A 146 -26.15 -16.20 -43.35
N VAL A 147 -26.04 -15.47 -42.24
CA VAL A 147 -24.91 -15.59 -41.34
C VAL A 147 -25.35 -15.50 -39.86
N VAL A 148 -24.65 -16.23 -39.03
CA VAL A 148 -24.69 -16.08 -37.57
C VAL A 148 -23.33 -15.59 -37.14
N ASN A 149 -23.26 -14.41 -36.48
CA ASN A 149 -22.04 -13.88 -35.91
C ASN A 149 -22.01 -14.16 -34.41
N VAL A 150 -20.89 -14.65 -33.93
CA VAL A 150 -20.55 -14.86 -32.54
C VAL A 150 -19.36 -13.96 -32.25
N ASP A 151 -19.64 -12.80 -31.67
CA ASP A 151 -18.67 -11.71 -31.46
C ASP A 151 -18.18 -11.66 -30.03
N ASN A 152 -16.88 -11.46 -29.84
CA ASN A 152 -16.27 -11.20 -28.54
C ASN A 152 -15.47 -9.91 -28.60
N SER A 153 -15.81 -8.95 -27.75
CA SER A 153 -15.10 -7.68 -27.66
C SER A 153 -13.95 -7.68 -26.63
N GLY A 154 -13.63 -8.84 -26.08
CA GLY A 154 -12.62 -8.96 -25.02
C GLY A 154 -12.99 -8.16 -23.78
N TYR A 155 -11.97 -7.57 -23.17
CA TYR A 155 -12.11 -6.70 -22.02
C TYR A 155 -12.09 -5.23 -22.51
N TRP A 156 -13.29 -4.62 -22.67
CA TRP A 156 -13.49 -3.22 -23.15
C TRP A 156 -12.98 -2.90 -24.56
N GLY A 157 -12.93 -3.91 -25.46
CA GLY A 157 -12.47 -3.81 -26.84
C GLY A 157 -11.14 -4.54 -27.05
N LEU A 158 -10.95 -5.10 -28.25
CA LEU A 158 -9.69 -5.69 -28.65
C LEU A 158 -8.73 -4.63 -29.18
N ALA A 159 -7.57 -4.48 -28.55
CA ALA A 159 -6.47 -3.73 -29.13
C ALA A 159 -5.60 -4.65 -30.01
N VAL A 160 -5.46 -4.29 -31.28
CA VAL A 160 -4.62 -5.02 -32.23
C VAL A 160 -3.63 -4.08 -32.91
N LYS A 161 -2.39 -4.56 -33.10
CA LYS A 161 -1.31 -3.81 -33.76
C LYS A 161 -1.21 -4.20 -35.21
N LYS A 162 -0.99 -3.21 -36.10
CA LYS A 162 -0.80 -3.46 -37.51
C LYS A 162 0.40 -4.38 -37.77
N GLY A 163 0.20 -5.46 -38.50
CA GLY A 163 1.23 -6.44 -38.86
C GLY A 163 1.54 -7.44 -37.74
N ALA A 164 0.90 -7.31 -36.54
CA ALA A 164 1.05 -8.29 -35.49
C ALA A 164 0.26 -9.57 -35.82
N THR A 165 0.80 -10.69 -35.37
CA THR A 165 0.21 -12.02 -35.49
C THR A 165 -0.51 -12.39 -34.20
N TYR A 166 -1.70 -12.94 -34.34
CA TYR A 166 -2.53 -13.44 -33.26
C TYR A 166 -2.79 -14.93 -33.45
N LYS A 167 -2.55 -15.74 -32.43
CA LYS A 167 -2.76 -17.17 -32.41
C LYS A 167 -4.18 -17.45 -31.95
N LEU A 168 -4.98 -18.09 -32.82
CA LEU A 168 -6.35 -18.51 -32.55
C LEU A 168 -6.39 -20.01 -32.25
N ARG A 169 -7.16 -20.38 -31.22
CA ARG A 169 -7.49 -21.77 -30.88
C ARG A 169 -8.96 -21.85 -30.46
N PHE A 170 -9.74 -22.78 -31.04
CA PHE A 170 -11.13 -23.02 -30.60
C PHE A 170 -11.56 -24.43 -30.95
N TYR A 171 -12.66 -24.88 -30.34
CA TYR A 171 -13.19 -26.22 -30.54
C TYR A 171 -14.63 -26.15 -31.02
N LEU A 172 -14.98 -27.06 -31.96
CA LEU A 172 -16.33 -27.26 -32.46
C LEU A 172 -16.73 -28.71 -32.37
N ARG A 173 -18.01 -28.96 -32.05
CA ARG A 173 -18.63 -30.29 -32.10
C ARG A 173 -19.98 -30.21 -32.82
N THR A 174 -20.19 -31.09 -33.80
CA THR A 174 -21.48 -31.18 -34.50
C THR A 174 -21.62 -32.54 -35.17
N GLU A 175 -22.91 -32.97 -35.42
CA GLU A 175 -23.27 -34.16 -36.20
C GLU A 175 -24.03 -33.78 -37.49
N ASP A 176 -24.70 -32.61 -37.53
CA ASP A 176 -25.66 -32.25 -38.55
C ASP A 176 -25.41 -30.86 -39.18
N TYR A 177 -24.43 -30.10 -38.69
CA TYR A 177 -24.13 -28.79 -39.26
C TYR A 177 -23.49 -28.91 -40.66
N THR A 178 -24.03 -28.16 -41.60
CA THR A 178 -23.68 -28.29 -43.03
C THR A 178 -22.94 -27.09 -43.60
N GLY A 179 -22.52 -26.15 -42.73
CA GLY A 179 -21.85 -24.93 -43.17
C GLY A 179 -20.35 -24.89 -42.89
N GLY A 180 -19.75 -23.76 -43.19
CA GLY A 180 -18.39 -23.40 -42.78
C GLY A 180 -18.39 -22.46 -41.59
N VAL A 181 -17.21 -22.25 -41.00
CA VAL A 181 -16.98 -21.20 -40.00
C VAL A 181 -15.82 -20.31 -40.47
N LYS A 182 -15.97 -19.01 -40.30
CA LYS A 182 -14.94 -18.02 -40.60
C LYS A 182 -14.56 -17.30 -39.29
N ALA A 183 -13.30 -17.34 -38.94
CA ALA A 183 -12.76 -16.56 -37.82
C ALA A 183 -12.17 -15.24 -38.33
N MET A 184 -12.47 -14.16 -37.66
CA MET A 184 -12.07 -12.80 -38.04
C MET A 184 -11.68 -11.96 -36.86
N ILE A 185 -10.69 -11.10 -37.06
CA ILE A 185 -10.49 -9.89 -36.20
C ILE A 185 -11.13 -8.74 -36.98
N CYS A 186 -12.02 -8.02 -36.32
CA CYS A 186 -12.80 -6.95 -36.91
C CYS A 186 -12.59 -5.63 -36.19
N ASN A 187 -12.83 -4.52 -36.90
CA ASN A 187 -13.03 -3.23 -36.25
C ASN A 187 -14.36 -3.22 -35.46
N ALA A 188 -14.60 -2.18 -34.66
CA ALA A 188 -15.83 -2.03 -33.87
C ALA A 188 -17.11 -2.05 -34.71
N GLY A 189 -17.06 -1.71 -36.00
CA GLY A 189 -18.17 -1.80 -36.94
C GLY A 189 -18.35 -3.18 -37.58
N GLY A 190 -17.57 -4.18 -37.19
CA GLY A 190 -17.65 -5.56 -37.70
C GLY A 190 -17.00 -5.79 -39.08
N MET A 191 -16.20 -4.81 -39.58
CA MET A 191 -15.46 -5.00 -40.83
C MET A 191 -14.17 -5.76 -40.53
N ALA A 192 -13.93 -6.87 -41.26
CA ALA A 192 -12.76 -7.71 -41.07
C ALA A 192 -11.44 -6.98 -41.36
N LEU A 193 -10.48 -7.05 -40.44
CA LEU A 193 -9.09 -6.67 -40.61
C LEU A 193 -8.24 -7.85 -41.10
N THR A 194 -8.64 -9.06 -40.71
CA THR A 194 -8.07 -10.33 -41.15
C THR A 194 -9.12 -11.41 -40.98
N GLU A 195 -9.06 -12.45 -41.81
CA GLU A 195 -10.00 -13.58 -41.74
C GLU A 195 -9.35 -14.91 -42.11
N LYS A 196 -9.89 -15.98 -41.55
CA LYS A 196 -9.55 -17.36 -41.88
C LYS A 196 -10.81 -18.21 -41.93
N GLU A 197 -11.01 -18.95 -43.04
CA GLU A 197 -12.12 -19.87 -43.21
C GLU A 197 -11.71 -21.32 -42.86
N PHE A 198 -12.62 -22.02 -42.20
CA PHE A 198 -12.44 -23.40 -41.80
C PHE A 198 -13.60 -24.24 -42.31
N LYS A 199 -13.26 -25.46 -42.72
CA LYS A 199 -14.25 -26.48 -43.04
C LYS A 199 -14.61 -27.24 -41.75
N VAL A 200 -15.90 -27.26 -41.40
CA VAL A 200 -16.36 -27.89 -40.17
C VAL A 200 -16.40 -29.42 -40.38
N VAL A 201 -15.89 -30.16 -39.38
CA VAL A 201 -15.98 -31.62 -39.29
C VAL A 201 -17.27 -31.97 -38.55
N SER A 202 -18.14 -32.77 -39.17
CA SER A 202 -19.44 -33.21 -38.61
C SER A 202 -19.40 -34.71 -38.35
N ASP A 203 -18.73 -35.15 -37.29
CA ASP A 203 -18.59 -36.56 -36.89
C ASP A 203 -19.01 -36.83 -35.44
N GLY A 204 -19.60 -35.82 -34.77
CA GLY A 204 -20.06 -35.87 -33.38
C GLY A 204 -18.98 -35.73 -32.33
N LYS A 205 -17.74 -35.50 -32.72
CA LYS A 205 -16.61 -35.33 -31.84
C LYS A 205 -16.15 -33.88 -31.77
N TRP A 206 -15.53 -33.51 -30.67
CA TRP A 206 -14.82 -32.24 -30.55
C TRP A 206 -13.63 -32.25 -31.51
N THR A 207 -13.52 -31.22 -32.32
CA THR A 207 -12.41 -30.97 -33.25
C THR A 207 -11.78 -29.62 -32.93
N GLU A 208 -10.47 -29.62 -32.79
CA GLU A 208 -9.66 -28.41 -32.57
C GLU A 208 -9.43 -27.68 -33.91
N TYR A 209 -9.54 -26.38 -33.88
CA TYR A 209 -9.23 -25.46 -34.98
C TYR A 209 -8.22 -24.43 -34.53
N THR A 210 -7.15 -24.24 -35.28
CA THR A 210 -6.08 -23.27 -35.00
C THR A 210 -5.77 -22.43 -36.22
N ALA A 211 -5.36 -21.20 -35.99
CA ALA A 211 -4.86 -20.30 -37.04
C ALA A 211 -3.97 -19.21 -36.50
N GLU A 212 -3.13 -18.68 -37.38
CA GLU A 212 -2.48 -17.38 -37.17
C GLU A 212 -3.24 -16.32 -37.97
N LEU A 213 -3.66 -15.26 -37.30
CA LEU A 213 -4.36 -14.11 -37.88
C LEU A 213 -3.44 -12.90 -37.84
N VAL A 214 -3.12 -12.33 -39.01
CA VAL A 214 -2.25 -11.14 -39.09
C VAL A 214 -3.11 -9.91 -39.34
N SER A 215 -3.09 -8.96 -38.38
CA SER A 215 -3.90 -7.74 -38.52
C SER A 215 -3.34 -6.81 -39.57
N THR A 216 -4.21 -6.32 -40.49
CA THR A 216 -3.84 -5.36 -41.54
C THR A 216 -3.81 -3.91 -41.07
N SER A 217 -4.35 -3.62 -39.86
CA SER A 217 -4.48 -2.26 -39.29
C SER A 217 -4.28 -2.26 -37.79
N LYS A 218 -3.89 -1.10 -37.23
CA LYS A 218 -4.01 -0.84 -35.80
C LYS A 218 -5.48 -0.58 -35.44
N MET A 219 -5.96 -1.09 -34.31
CA MET A 219 -7.29 -0.86 -33.75
C MET A 219 -7.24 -0.96 -32.23
N ASP A 220 -7.90 -0.05 -31.53
CA ASP A 220 -7.88 0.00 -30.06
C ASP A 220 -9.16 -0.58 -29.44
N ASN A 221 -10.24 -0.72 -30.23
CA ASN A 221 -11.56 -1.18 -29.80
C ASN A 221 -12.19 -2.17 -30.79
N GLY A 222 -11.42 -3.11 -31.29
CA GLY A 222 -11.88 -4.16 -32.20
C GLY A 222 -12.70 -5.24 -31.49
N LEU A 223 -13.08 -6.24 -32.28
CA LEU A 223 -13.72 -7.46 -31.79
C LEU A 223 -13.21 -8.68 -32.56
N PHE A 224 -13.26 -9.82 -31.90
CA PHE A 224 -13.12 -11.14 -32.53
C PHE A 224 -14.49 -11.67 -32.97
N ARG A 225 -14.57 -12.33 -34.11
CA ARG A 225 -15.81 -12.91 -34.66
C ARG A 225 -15.60 -14.31 -35.15
N LEU A 226 -16.46 -15.25 -34.70
CA LEU A 226 -16.74 -16.49 -35.42
C LEU A 226 -18.03 -16.31 -36.21
N GLN A 227 -17.96 -16.42 -37.55
CA GLN A 227 -19.13 -16.32 -38.46
C GLN A 227 -19.49 -17.68 -39.02
N PHE A 228 -20.71 -18.11 -38.75
CA PHE A 228 -21.26 -19.38 -39.20
C PHE A 228 -22.19 -19.17 -40.41
N SER A 229 -22.13 -20.07 -41.40
CA SER A 229 -22.96 -20.02 -42.59
C SER A 229 -23.48 -21.42 -42.91
N GLY A 230 -24.72 -21.74 -42.66
CA GLY A 230 -25.33 -23.04 -42.91
C GLY A 230 -26.42 -23.40 -41.91
N ASN A 231 -26.88 -24.63 -41.96
CA ASN A 231 -27.95 -25.11 -41.09
C ASN A 231 -27.46 -26.29 -40.26
N GLY A 232 -28.08 -26.51 -39.09
CA GLY A 232 -27.77 -27.56 -38.14
C GLY A 232 -27.45 -27.05 -36.77
N SER A 233 -27.07 -27.95 -35.87
CA SER A 233 -26.69 -27.65 -34.50
C SER A 233 -25.19 -27.80 -34.35
N ILE A 234 -24.57 -26.86 -33.65
CA ILE A 234 -23.12 -26.85 -33.40
C ILE A 234 -22.82 -26.35 -31.99
N ASP A 235 -21.95 -27.08 -31.32
CA ASP A 235 -21.38 -26.66 -30.03
C ASP A 235 -20.02 -25.98 -30.25
N VAL A 236 -19.77 -24.88 -29.55
CA VAL A 236 -18.53 -24.08 -29.57
C VAL A 236 -17.99 -24.04 -28.17
N ASP A 237 -16.70 -24.31 -28.01
CA ASP A 237 -16.06 -24.23 -26.70
C ASP A 237 -14.59 -23.79 -26.82
N TYR A 238 -14.03 -23.31 -25.74
CA TYR A 238 -12.67 -22.84 -25.58
C TYR A 238 -12.20 -22.00 -26.78
N VAL A 239 -12.72 -20.80 -26.88
CA VAL A 239 -12.29 -19.84 -27.91
C VAL A 239 -11.23 -18.89 -27.30
N SER A 240 -9.99 -19.00 -27.79
CA SER A 240 -8.82 -18.27 -27.27
C SER A 240 -8.11 -17.53 -28.40
N LEU A 241 -7.71 -16.29 -28.13
CA LEU A 241 -6.96 -15.45 -29.05
C LEU A 241 -5.79 -14.77 -28.33
N PHE A 242 -4.57 -15.16 -28.62
CA PHE A 242 -3.35 -14.63 -28.03
C PHE A 242 -2.50 -13.82 -29.01
N PRO A 243 -1.83 -12.73 -28.59
CA PRO A 243 -0.73 -12.17 -29.37
C PRO A 243 0.40 -13.19 -29.49
N ALA A 244 1.03 -13.28 -30.67
CA ALA A 244 2.21 -14.13 -30.85
C ALA A 244 3.45 -13.55 -30.16
N ASP A 245 3.52 -12.22 -30.00
CA ASP A 245 4.60 -11.48 -29.31
C ASP A 245 4.21 -11.28 -27.82
N THR A 246 4.38 -12.32 -27.04
CA THR A 246 4.24 -12.30 -25.59
C THR A 246 5.60 -11.98 -24.91
N TYR A 247 5.58 -11.64 -23.62
CA TYR A 247 6.81 -11.45 -22.84
C TYR A 247 7.66 -12.72 -22.86
N LYS A 248 8.97 -12.60 -23.17
CA LYS A 248 9.93 -13.69 -23.40
C LYS A 248 9.46 -14.76 -24.42
N GLY A 249 8.38 -14.48 -25.19
CA GLY A 249 7.85 -15.39 -26.20
C GLY A 249 7.15 -16.64 -25.64
N ARG A 250 6.71 -16.61 -24.38
CA ARG A 250 6.02 -17.72 -23.74
C ARG A 250 4.66 -17.97 -24.40
N GLU A 251 4.25 -19.24 -24.53
CA GLU A 251 3.05 -19.62 -25.28
C GLU A 251 1.76 -19.23 -24.57
N ASN A 252 1.60 -19.56 -23.30
CA ASN A 252 0.52 -19.07 -22.44
C ASN A 252 1.01 -17.87 -21.64
N GLY A 253 1.50 -16.85 -22.36
CA GLY A 253 2.35 -15.82 -21.80
C GLY A 253 1.63 -14.53 -21.42
N PHE A 254 2.44 -13.56 -21.08
CA PHE A 254 2.00 -12.26 -20.57
C PHE A 254 2.03 -11.20 -21.66
N ARG A 255 1.19 -10.18 -21.49
CA ARG A 255 1.20 -8.95 -22.24
C ARG A 255 2.55 -8.26 -22.04
N LYS A 256 3.28 -8.08 -23.15
CA LYS A 256 4.69 -7.72 -23.13
C LYS A 256 4.96 -6.36 -22.50
N ASP A 257 4.19 -5.34 -22.84
CA ASP A 257 4.36 -3.97 -22.33
C ASP A 257 4.12 -3.89 -20.81
N VAL A 258 3.14 -4.61 -20.28
CA VAL A 258 2.86 -4.66 -18.83
C VAL A 258 3.98 -5.43 -18.11
N ALA A 259 4.40 -6.57 -18.65
CA ALA A 259 5.48 -7.36 -18.07
C ALA A 259 6.84 -6.61 -18.10
N GLU A 260 7.13 -5.85 -19.16
CA GLU A 260 8.32 -4.98 -19.23
C GLU A 260 8.28 -3.86 -18.17
N MET A 261 7.09 -3.35 -17.81
CA MET A 261 6.95 -2.41 -16.68
C MET A 261 7.24 -3.08 -15.34
N LEU A 262 6.82 -4.33 -15.16
CA LEU A 262 7.15 -5.12 -13.96
C LEU A 262 8.65 -5.41 -13.88
N GLU A 263 9.26 -5.88 -14.96
CA GLU A 263 10.72 -6.09 -15.05
C GLU A 263 11.50 -4.80 -14.73
N GLY A 264 10.95 -3.64 -15.16
CA GLY A 264 11.51 -2.32 -14.89
C GLY A 264 11.52 -1.90 -13.42
N LEU A 265 10.83 -2.57 -12.52
CA LEU A 265 10.92 -2.37 -11.07
C LEU A 265 12.18 -3.01 -10.47
N ASN A 266 12.87 -3.88 -11.21
CA ASN A 266 14.00 -4.69 -10.74
C ASN A 266 13.66 -5.48 -9.47
N PRO A 267 12.59 -6.29 -9.49
CA PRO A 267 12.06 -6.95 -8.30
C PRO A 267 12.90 -8.16 -7.91
N ALA A 268 13.07 -8.39 -6.61
CA ALA A 268 13.77 -9.55 -6.07
C ALA A 268 12.85 -10.77 -5.85
N PHE A 269 11.56 -10.56 -5.71
CA PHE A 269 10.58 -11.63 -5.50
C PHE A 269 9.20 -11.24 -6.02
N LEU A 270 8.34 -12.27 -6.19
CA LEU A 270 6.92 -12.10 -6.50
C LEU A 270 6.06 -12.90 -5.50
N ARG A 271 5.16 -12.22 -4.79
CA ARG A 271 4.11 -12.80 -3.93
C ARG A 271 2.88 -13.10 -4.78
N TRP A 272 2.47 -14.39 -4.86
CA TRP A 272 1.35 -14.89 -5.65
C TRP A 272 0.58 -16.00 -4.89
N PRO A 273 -0.73 -16.21 -5.07
CA PRO A 273 -1.65 -15.56 -6.00
C PRO A 273 -2.24 -14.25 -5.47
N GLY A 274 -1.84 -13.79 -4.30
CA GLY A 274 -2.23 -12.51 -3.79
C GLY A 274 -2.75 -12.51 -2.37
N GLY A 275 -3.60 -11.54 -2.08
CA GLY A 275 -4.22 -11.23 -0.82
C GLY A 275 -5.51 -12.03 -0.56
N CYS A 276 -6.65 -11.31 -0.45
CA CYS A 276 -7.95 -11.91 -0.07
C CYS A 276 -8.42 -13.04 -0.99
N ILE A 277 -7.99 -13.12 -2.25
CA ILE A 277 -8.40 -14.22 -3.15
C ILE A 277 -7.87 -15.60 -2.70
N VAL A 278 -6.77 -15.64 -1.94
CA VAL A 278 -6.25 -16.88 -1.34
C VAL A 278 -7.24 -17.43 -0.33
N GLU A 279 -7.89 -16.55 0.40
CA GLU A 279 -8.88 -16.89 1.41
C GLU A 279 -10.23 -17.25 0.76
N GLY A 280 -10.63 -16.48 -0.28
CA GLY A 280 -11.93 -16.56 -0.93
C GLY A 280 -13.06 -15.99 -0.09
N ALA A 281 -14.23 -15.77 -0.70
CA ALA A 281 -15.45 -15.42 0.02
C ALA A 281 -15.95 -16.59 0.87
N THR A 282 -15.62 -17.82 0.48
CA THR A 282 -15.80 -19.07 1.22
C THR A 282 -14.57 -19.95 1.03
N LEU A 283 -14.37 -20.96 1.87
CA LEU A 283 -13.31 -21.95 1.67
C LEU A 283 -13.43 -22.69 0.31
N GLY A 284 -14.63 -22.84 -0.22
CA GLY A 284 -14.88 -23.42 -1.53
C GLY A 284 -14.49 -22.52 -2.70
N ASN A 285 -14.51 -21.20 -2.48
CA ASN A 285 -14.25 -20.16 -3.48
C ASN A 285 -12.78 -19.65 -3.49
N ARG A 286 -11.92 -20.17 -2.61
CA ARG A 286 -10.50 -19.82 -2.59
C ARG A 286 -9.79 -20.21 -3.89
N VAL A 287 -8.68 -19.55 -4.21
CA VAL A 287 -7.81 -20.01 -5.29
C VAL A 287 -7.26 -21.41 -4.97
N LYS A 288 -7.44 -22.35 -5.88
CA LYS A 288 -6.92 -23.72 -5.79
C LYS A 288 -5.83 -23.88 -6.84
N TRP A 289 -4.58 -23.71 -6.47
CA TRP A 289 -3.46 -23.68 -7.41
C TRP A 289 -3.40 -24.90 -8.34
N LYS A 290 -3.86 -26.08 -7.90
CA LYS A 290 -3.93 -27.31 -8.72
C LYS A 290 -4.86 -27.19 -9.93
N GLU A 291 -5.86 -26.33 -9.83
CA GLU A 291 -6.80 -26.02 -10.91
C GLU A 291 -6.24 -24.96 -11.88
N THR A 292 -5.09 -24.36 -11.56
CA THR A 292 -4.46 -23.29 -12.34
C THR A 292 -3.28 -23.78 -13.20
N ILE A 293 -2.98 -25.09 -13.21
CA ILE A 293 -1.90 -25.70 -14.00
C ILE A 293 -2.44 -26.55 -15.14
N GLY A 294 -1.59 -26.97 -16.07
CA GLY A 294 -1.96 -27.75 -17.25
C GLY A 294 -2.45 -26.86 -18.40
N ASP A 295 -3.05 -27.49 -19.43
CA ASP A 295 -3.61 -26.75 -20.58
C ASP A 295 -4.70 -25.78 -20.13
N PRO A 296 -4.64 -24.47 -20.50
CA PRO A 296 -5.64 -23.49 -20.13
C PRO A 296 -7.09 -23.89 -20.45
N MET A 297 -7.31 -24.74 -21.43
CA MET A 297 -8.61 -25.32 -21.75
C MET A 297 -9.21 -26.14 -20.59
N THR A 298 -8.36 -26.71 -19.73
CA THR A 298 -8.79 -27.57 -18.62
C THR A 298 -8.98 -26.83 -17.30
N ARG A 299 -8.70 -25.53 -17.28
CA ARG A 299 -8.74 -24.69 -16.07
C ARG A 299 -10.15 -24.13 -15.88
N PRO A 300 -10.86 -24.46 -14.78
CA PRO A 300 -12.25 -24.06 -14.60
C PRO A 300 -12.42 -22.57 -14.35
N GLY A 301 -11.38 -21.91 -13.86
CA GLY A 301 -11.51 -20.57 -13.29
C GLY A 301 -12.38 -20.55 -12.05
N GLU A 302 -12.39 -19.42 -11.34
CA GLU A 302 -13.27 -19.23 -10.18
C GLU A 302 -13.70 -17.76 -10.11
N TRP A 303 -14.90 -17.50 -9.63
CA TRP A 303 -15.33 -16.15 -9.36
C TRP A 303 -14.49 -15.58 -8.21
N SER A 304 -13.89 -14.42 -8.47
CA SER A 304 -13.12 -13.68 -7.48
C SER A 304 -14.03 -12.84 -6.60
N LEU A 305 -13.74 -12.78 -5.30
CA LEU A 305 -14.43 -11.88 -4.36
C LEU A 305 -14.30 -10.38 -4.72
N TRP A 306 -13.48 -10.04 -5.72
CA TRP A 306 -13.38 -8.71 -6.33
C TRP A 306 -14.43 -8.44 -7.42
N GLY A 307 -15.34 -9.39 -7.69
CA GLY A 307 -16.57 -9.17 -8.46
C GLY A 307 -16.56 -9.68 -9.89
N TYR A 308 -15.53 -10.38 -10.33
CA TYR A 308 -15.45 -11.00 -11.66
C TYR A 308 -14.79 -12.38 -11.60
N ARG A 309 -14.87 -13.16 -12.69
CA ARG A 309 -14.25 -14.48 -12.73
C ARG A 309 -12.79 -14.37 -13.13
N ASN A 310 -11.90 -14.99 -12.35
CA ASN A 310 -10.53 -15.29 -12.73
C ASN A 310 -10.52 -16.56 -13.59
N SER A 311 -9.99 -16.47 -14.78
CA SER A 311 -9.91 -17.61 -15.72
C SER A 311 -8.84 -18.64 -15.34
N TYR A 312 -8.03 -18.36 -14.30
CA TYR A 312 -6.83 -19.12 -13.94
C TYR A 312 -5.78 -19.15 -15.06
N GLY A 313 -5.84 -18.18 -15.96
CA GLY A 313 -4.85 -18.05 -17.04
C GLY A 313 -3.45 -17.78 -16.51
N PHE A 314 -3.31 -16.82 -15.60
CA PHE A 314 -2.09 -16.60 -14.83
C PHE A 314 -2.07 -17.58 -13.64
N GLY A 315 -1.67 -18.82 -13.88
CA GLY A 315 -1.64 -19.88 -12.90
C GLY A 315 -0.29 -20.06 -12.21
N TYR A 316 -0.20 -21.09 -11.38
CA TYR A 316 0.97 -21.40 -10.57
C TYR A 316 2.23 -21.67 -11.40
N HIS A 317 2.08 -22.34 -12.54
CA HIS A 317 3.20 -22.58 -13.44
C HIS A 317 3.73 -21.28 -14.07
N GLU A 318 2.83 -20.45 -14.58
CA GLU A 318 3.15 -19.16 -15.19
C GLU A 318 3.75 -18.18 -14.17
N PHE A 319 3.29 -18.23 -12.90
CA PHE A 319 3.89 -17.47 -11.80
C PHE A 319 5.36 -17.84 -11.58
N LEU A 320 5.64 -19.14 -11.42
CA LEU A 320 7.00 -19.62 -11.21
C LEU A 320 7.90 -19.35 -12.42
N GLN A 321 7.34 -19.48 -13.63
CA GLN A 321 8.04 -19.16 -14.87
C GLN A 321 8.35 -17.66 -14.99
N LEU A 322 7.45 -16.78 -14.52
CA LEU A 322 7.68 -15.33 -14.49
C LEU A 322 8.79 -14.99 -13.49
N CYS A 323 8.83 -15.68 -12.34
CA CYS A 323 9.91 -15.51 -11.39
C CYS A 323 11.27 -15.85 -12.02
N GLU A 324 11.36 -16.97 -12.72
CA GLU A 324 12.58 -17.36 -13.43
C GLU A 324 12.93 -16.37 -14.57
N ASP A 325 11.92 -15.93 -15.35
CA ASP A 325 12.13 -14.99 -16.47
C ASP A 325 12.62 -13.60 -16.06
N MET A 326 12.34 -13.18 -14.82
CA MET A 326 12.75 -11.88 -14.24
C MET A 326 13.85 -12.01 -13.17
N ASP A 327 14.41 -13.21 -12.97
CA ASP A 327 15.43 -13.50 -11.94
C ASP A 327 14.96 -13.16 -10.53
N MET A 328 13.73 -13.58 -10.20
CA MET A 328 13.07 -13.35 -8.91
C MET A 328 12.89 -14.64 -8.13
N ASP A 329 12.83 -14.55 -6.81
CA ASP A 329 12.35 -15.63 -5.96
C ASP A 329 10.83 -15.70 -5.95
N GLY A 330 10.26 -16.91 -5.91
CA GLY A 330 8.83 -17.12 -5.76
C GLY A 330 8.40 -17.10 -4.30
N MET A 331 7.30 -16.41 -4.02
CA MET A 331 6.57 -16.46 -2.76
C MET A 331 5.14 -16.96 -3.01
N PHE A 332 4.84 -18.14 -2.52
CA PHE A 332 3.51 -18.75 -2.65
C PHE A 332 2.68 -18.48 -1.39
N VAL A 333 1.52 -17.84 -1.55
CA VAL A 333 0.56 -17.62 -0.47
C VAL A 333 -0.44 -18.76 -0.42
N ALA A 334 -0.56 -19.41 0.72
CA ALA A 334 -1.34 -20.62 0.89
C ALA A 334 -2.52 -20.44 1.86
N ASN A 335 -3.69 -20.92 1.49
CA ASN A 335 -4.82 -20.98 2.41
C ASN A 335 -4.57 -21.99 3.53
N VAL A 336 -4.84 -21.61 4.77
CA VAL A 336 -4.67 -22.44 5.98
C VAL A 336 -5.99 -22.89 6.60
N GLY A 337 -7.05 -22.98 5.79
CA GLY A 337 -8.38 -23.41 6.24
C GLY A 337 -9.20 -22.28 6.87
N MET A 338 -8.98 -21.03 6.38
CA MET A 338 -9.76 -19.84 6.74
C MET A 338 -10.16 -19.09 5.48
N SER A 339 -11.42 -18.65 5.40
CA SER A 339 -11.91 -17.74 4.36
C SER A 339 -11.86 -16.29 4.84
N CYS A 340 -12.02 -15.33 3.92
CA CYS A 340 -11.94 -13.91 4.22
C CYS A 340 -13.05 -13.50 5.21
N SER A 341 -12.65 -12.97 6.38
CA SER A 341 -13.55 -12.56 7.45
C SER A 341 -14.48 -11.42 7.04
N ASN A 342 -14.04 -10.57 6.13
CA ASN A 342 -14.82 -9.46 5.60
C ASN A 342 -15.96 -9.91 4.65
N ARG A 343 -16.03 -11.20 4.30
CA ARG A 343 -17.06 -11.75 3.42
C ARG A 343 -17.92 -12.72 4.19
N ASN A 344 -17.44 -13.92 4.47
CA ASN A 344 -18.21 -14.94 5.18
C ASN A 344 -17.52 -15.43 6.47
N GLY A 345 -16.17 -15.54 6.46
CA GLY A 345 -15.39 -15.96 7.61
C GLY A 345 -15.59 -17.42 8.01
N ASP A 346 -15.91 -18.32 7.09
CA ASP A 346 -15.95 -19.75 7.38
C ASP A 346 -14.53 -20.33 7.55
N PHE A 347 -14.40 -21.35 8.34
CA PHE A 347 -13.09 -21.91 8.69
C PHE A 347 -13.21 -23.39 9.11
N VAL A 348 -12.10 -24.10 9.01
CA VAL A 348 -11.90 -25.40 9.68
C VAL A 348 -11.45 -25.13 11.11
N GLU A 349 -11.93 -25.84 12.11
CA GLU A 349 -11.48 -25.67 13.50
C GLU A 349 -9.98 -25.99 13.63
N ALA A 350 -9.27 -25.23 14.47
CA ALA A 350 -7.81 -25.37 14.60
C ALA A 350 -7.36 -26.71 15.20
N ASP A 351 -8.20 -27.35 16.00
CA ASP A 351 -8.00 -28.69 16.59
C ASP A 351 -8.49 -29.84 15.70
N ASP A 352 -9.20 -29.55 14.61
CA ASP A 352 -9.58 -30.51 13.58
C ASP A 352 -8.41 -30.78 12.62
N THR A 353 -7.43 -31.51 13.09
CA THR A 353 -6.25 -31.85 12.28
C THR A 353 -6.58 -32.68 11.04
N GLU A 354 -7.67 -33.47 11.05
CA GLU A 354 -8.13 -34.23 9.88
C GLU A 354 -8.72 -33.27 8.83
N GLY A 355 -9.52 -32.29 9.24
CA GLY A 355 -10.06 -31.26 8.37
C GLY A 355 -8.99 -30.31 7.79
N LEU A 356 -7.89 -30.10 8.51
CA LEU A 356 -6.76 -29.28 8.06
C LEU A 356 -5.79 -30.02 7.12
N GLN A 357 -5.80 -31.37 7.10
CA GLN A 357 -4.89 -32.15 6.24
C GLN A 357 -4.96 -31.81 4.76
N PRO A 358 -6.13 -31.58 4.15
CA PRO A 358 -6.17 -31.19 2.73
C PRO A 358 -5.41 -29.91 2.42
N TYR A 359 -5.47 -28.91 3.29
CA TYR A 359 -4.75 -27.64 3.15
C TYR A 359 -3.25 -27.84 3.31
N LEU A 360 -2.83 -28.60 4.33
CA LEU A 360 -1.43 -28.94 4.53
C LEU A 360 -0.85 -29.69 3.32
N GLN A 361 -1.63 -30.62 2.74
CA GLN A 361 -1.20 -31.37 1.57
C GLN A 361 -1.16 -30.49 0.31
N GLU A 362 -2.07 -29.52 0.15
CA GLU A 362 -2.00 -28.55 -0.94
C GLU A 362 -0.70 -27.74 -0.90
N ILE A 363 -0.21 -27.36 0.28
CA ILE A 363 1.06 -26.65 0.45
C ILE A 363 2.25 -27.55 0.09
N ARG A 364 2.27 -28.80 0.59
CA ARG A 364 3.31 -29.78 0.23
C ARG A 364 3.37 -29.98 -1.28
N ASP A 365 2.22 -30.22 -1.90
CA ASP A 365 2.12 -30.46 -3.34
C ASP A 365 2.59 -29.25 -4.15
N ALA A 366 2.33 -28.02 -3.69
CA ALA A 366 2.82 -26.80 -4.32
C ALA A 366 4.36 -26.68 -4.23
N ILE A 367 4.91 -26.92 -3.05
CA ILE A 367 6.36 -26.93 -2.86
C ILE A 367 7.01 -28.01 -3.74
N GLU A 368 6.44 -29.23 -3.74
CA GLU A 368 6.94 -30.33 -4.57
C GLU A 368 6.80 -30.06 -6.06
N TYR A 369 5.71 -29.41 -6.49
CA TYR A 369 5.60 -28.96 -7.88
C TYR A 369 6.73 -27.99 -8.24
N ALA A 370 7.05 -27.05 -7.37
CA ALA A 370 8.06 -26.04 -7.65
C ALA A 370 9.48 -26.58 -7.59
N ILE A 371 9.85 -27.33 -6.55
CA ILE A 371 11.25 -27.70 -6.28
C ILE A 371 11.51 -29.21 -6.21
N GLY A 372 10.47 -30.07 -6.25
CA GLY A 372 10.60 -31.52 -6.13
C GLY A 372 11.33 -32.18 -7.31
N ASP A 373 11.78 -33.43 -7.10
CA ASP A 373 12.43 -34.25 -8.12
C ASP A 373 11.36 -34.98 -8.98
N PRO A 374 11.29 -34.74 -10.30
CA PRO A 374 10.30 -35.35 -11.17
C PRO A 374 10.39 -36.87 -11.29
N SER A 375 11.51 -37.46 -10.87
CA SER A 375 11.66 -38.92 -10.89
C SER A 375 10.99 -39.62 -9.70
N SER A 376 10.68 -38.89 -8.64
CA SER A 376 10.19 -39.42 -7.36
C SER A 376 8.90 -38.79 -6.87
N ASN A 377 8.51 -37.66 -7.41
CA ASN A 377 7.31 -36.93 -7.00
C ASN A 377 6.36 -36.65 -8.16
N GLU A 378 5.07 -36.91 -7.97
CA GLU A 378 4.05 -36.77 -9.03
C GLU A 378 3.82 -35.31 -9.45
N TRP A 379 3.93 -34.34 -8.53
CA TRP A 379 3.74 -32.93 -8.85
C TRP A 379 4.93 -32.36 -9.61
N ALA A 380 6.15 -32.72 -9.22
CA ALA A 380 7.36 -32.40 -9.97
C ALA A 380 7.35 -33.05 -11.37
N ALA A 381 6.79 -34.29 -11.50
CA ALA A 381 6.59 -34.91 -12.81
C ALA A 381 5.63 -34.12 -13.70
N LYS A 382 4.53 -33.56 -13.16
CA LYS A 382 3.62 -32.66 -13.90
C LYS A 382 4.30 -31.37 -14.34
N ARG A 383 5.20 -30.80 -13.51
CA ARG A 383 6.04 -29.66 -13.93
C ARG A 383 6.92 -30.05 -15.13
N ALA A 384 7.55 -31.21 -15.08
CA ALA A 384 8.39 -31.69 -16.17
C ALA A 384 7.57 -31.97 -17.45
N GLU A 385 6.33 -32.53 -17.33
CA GLU A 385 5.40 -32.68 -18.44
C GLU A 385 4.97 -31.34 -19.06
N ALA A 386 4.88 -30.30 -18.24
CA ALA A 386 4.63 -28.93 -18.70
C ALA A 386 5.86 -28.26 -19.36
N GLY A 387 6.96 -29.01 -19.52
CA GLY A 387 8.17 -28.57 -20.23
C GLY A 387 9.27 -28.01 -19.34
N HIS A 388 9.12 -28.05 -18.01
CA HIS A 388 10.08 -27.52 -17.07
C HIS A 388 10.55 -28.62 -16.07
N PRO A 389 11.53 -29.47 -16.41
CA PRO A 389 12.01 -30.52 -15.52
C PRO A 389 12.83 -30.00 -14.33
N GLU A 390 13.49 -28.85 -14.48
CA GLU A 390 14.33 -28.26 -13.44
C GLU A 390 13.49 -27.59 -12.33
N PRO A 391 14.01 -27.46 -11.09
CA PRO A 391 13.33 -26.70 -10.04
C PRO A 391 13.14 -25.23 -10.39
N PHE A 392 12.01 -24.65 -9.96
CA PHE A 392 11.76 -23.23 -9.98
C PHE A 392 12.30 -22.50 -8.72
N PRO A 393 12.47 -21.18 -8.74
CA PRO A 393 13.08 -20.43 -7.62
C PRO A 393 12.06 -20.14 -6.49
N LEU A 394 11.36 -21.15 -5.97
CA LEU A 394 10.46 -20.98 -4.82
C LEU A 394 11.27 -20.94 -3.53
N LYS A 395 11.21 -19.84 -2.79
CA LYS A 395 11.90 -19.67 -1.49
C LYS A 395 10.97 -19.40 -0.31
N TYR A 396 9.80 -18.81 -0.57
CA TYR A 396 8.93 -18.34 0.48
C TYR A 396 7.55 -18.99 0.36
N VAL A 397 6.96 -19.33 1.50
CA VAL A 397 5.57 -19.76 1.60
C VAL A 397 4.90 -18.98 2.73
N GLU A 398 3.90 -18.21 2.38
CA GLU A 398 3.10 -17.48 3.34
C GLU A 398 1.91 -18.34 3.78
N LEU A 399 1.70 -18.47 5.09
CA LEU A 399 0.69 -19.34 5.69
C LEU A 399 -0.57 -18.54 6.03
N GLY A 400 -1.43 -18.32 5.06
CA GLY A 400 -2.62 -17.50 5.15
C GLY A 400 -2.47 -16.16 4.42
N ASN A 401 -3.43 -15.26 4.61
CA ASN A 401 -3.40 -13.86 4.22
C ASN A 401 -4.26 -13.07 5.20
N GLU A 402 -3.75 -12.01 5.81
CA GLU A 402 -4.45 -11.17 6.78
C GLU A 402 -5.23 -11.96 7.86
N ASN A 403 -4.79 -13.14 8.17
CA ASN A 403 -5.42 -13.99 9.17
C ASN A 403 -4.91 -13.62 10.56
N GLY A 404 -5.82 -13.64 11.54
CA GLY A 404 -5.52 -13.29 12.91
C GLY A 404 -6.29 -14.13 13.93
N SER A 405 -6.24 -13.74 15.20
CA SER A 405 -6.89 -14.36 16.34
C SER A 405 -6.24 -15.66 16.84
N ASP A 406 -6.68 -16.13 18.02
CA ASP A 406 -6.21 -17.39 18.63
C ASP A 406 -6.37 -18.61 17.70
N ARG A 407 -7.37 -18.57 16.80
CA ARG A 407 -7.59 -19.65 15.83
C ARG A 407 -6.46 -19.71 14.80
N TYR A 408 -5.95 -18.56 14.37
CA TYR A 408 -4.82 -18.52 13.47
C TYR A 408 -3.53 -18.96 14.17
N VAL A 409 -3.27 -18.48 15.38
CA VAL A 409 -2.07 -18.85 16.17
C VAL A 409 -1.95 -20.37 16.32
N GLN A 410 -3.03 -21.05 16.68
CA GLN A 410 -3.02 -22.51 16.86
C GLN A 410 -2.74 -23.26 15.56
N ARG A 411 -3.38 -22.87 14.45
CA ARG A 411 -3.15 -23.52 13.14
C ARG A 411 -1.80 -23.17 12.53
N TYR A 412 -1.33 -21.94 12.71
CA TYR A 412 0.02 -21.58 12.27
C TYR A 412 1.07 -22.50 12.87
N ALA A 413 1.04 -22.72 14.17
CA ALA A 413 1.98 -23.63 14.83
C ALA A 413 1.92 -25.06 14.24
N TYR A 414 0.73 -25.57 13.92
CA TYR A 414 0.55 -26.85 13.30
C TYR A 414 1.16 -26.92 11.89
N PHE A 415 0.89 -25.96 11.02
CA PHE A 415 1.44 -25.88 9.66
C PHE A 415 2.95 -25.64 9.69
N TYR A 416 3.39 -24.61 10.43
CA TYR A 416 4.79 -24.22 10.51
C TYR A 416 5.69 -25.35 11.00
N ASN A 417 5.36 -25.97 12.14
CA ASN A 417 6.20 -27.02 12.71
C ASN A 417 6.30 -28.25 11.78
N THR A 418 5.21 -28.58 11.09
CA THR A 418 5.20 -29.69 10.16
C THR A 418 6.02 -29.40 8.91
N LEU A 419 5.71 -28.28 8.25
CA LEU A 419 6.35 -27.89 6.99
C LEU A 419 7.83 -27.52 7.16
N LYS A 420 8.19 -26.81 8.23
CA LYS A 420 9.58 -26.42 8.50
C LYS A 420 10.48 -27.62 8.77
N ALA A 421 9.93 -28.68 9.34
CA ALA A 421 10.68 -29.93 9.53
C ALA A 421 10.90 -30.70 8.21
N GLU A 422 9.98 -30.57 7.24
CA GLU A 422 10.04 -31.21 5.93
C GLU A 422 10.85 -30.37 4.94
N TYR A 423 10.71 -29.05 4.98
CA TYR A 423 11.32 -28.08 4.05
C TYR A 423 12.09 -26.99 4.82
N PRO A 424 13.25 -27.34 5.42
CA PRO A 424 13.99 -26.42 6.29
C PRO A 424 14.53 -25.18 5.56
N ASP A 425 14.73 -25.26 4.25
CA ASP A 425 15.27 -24.16 3.42
C ASP A 425 14.19 -23.18 2.93
N ILE A 426 12.90 -23.52 3.09
CA ILE A 426 11.79 -22.60 2.81
C ILE A 426 11.57 -21.66 4.00
N THR A 427 11.43 -20.38 3.73
CA THR A 427 10.99 -19.39 4.72
C THR A 427 9.48 -19.38 4.79
N PHE A 428 8.92 -19.61 5.99
CA PHE A 428 7.49 -19.59 6.24
C PHE A 428 7.07 -18.27 6.88
N ILE A 429 6.11 -17.59 6.26
CA ILE A 429 5.66 -16.25 6.65
C ILE A 429 4.37 -16.34 7.43
N ASN A 430 4.30 -15.57 8.51
CA ASN A 430 3.18 -15.42 9.42
C ASN A 430 2.43 -14.12 9.08
N THR A 431 1.12 -14.13 9.06
CA THR A 431 0.28 -12.99 8.66
C THR A 431 -0.17 -12.11 9.82
N MET A 432 0.33 -12.34 11.04
CA MET A 432 0.07 -11.47 12.19
C MET A 432 1.18 -10.44 12.38
N HIS A 433 0.86 -9.39 13.12
CA HIS A 433 1.81 -8.33 13.40
C HIS A 433 2.93 -8.81 14.34
N TRP A 434 4.16 -8.28 14.19
CA TRP A 434 5.30 -8.63 15.07
C TRP A 434 5.06 -8.35 16.56
N ASN A 435 4.13 -7.47 16.90
CA ASN A 435 3.74 -7.22 18.30
C ASN A 435 3.14 -8.47 18.96
N ASP A 436 2.54 -9.35 18.16
CA ASP A 436 1.97 -10.61 18.58
C ASP A 436 3.00 -11.74 18.67
N ARG A 437 4.30 -11.46 18.44
CA ARG A 437 5.37 -12.46 18.42
C ARG A 437 5.41 -13.36 19.64
N SER A 438 4.98 -12.88 20.79
CA SER A 438 4.93 -13.66 22.03
C SER A 438 3.89 -14.79 22.00
N LEU A 439 2.94 -14.77 21.06
CA LEU A 439 1.96 -15.83 20.87
C LEU A 439 2.53 -17.02 20.08
N PHE A 440 3.69 -16.86 19.44
CA PHE A 440 4.31 -17.87 18.61
C PHE A 440 5.59 -18.41 19.25
N GLU A 441 5.72 -19.74 19.32
CA GLU A 441 6.94 -20.38 19.79
C GLU A 441 8.10 -20.11 18.81
N LYS A 442 7.78 -20.15 17.51
CA LYS A 442 8.72 -19.89 16.41
C LYS A 442 7.99 -19.29 15.23
N THR A 443 8.66 -18.38 14.53
CA THR A 443 8.28 -17.86 13.22
C THR A 443 9.54 -17.39 12.50
N ASP A 444 9.59 -17.50 11.18
CA ASP A 444 10.72 -16.98 10.41
C ASP A 444 10.52 -15.49 10.12
N MET A 445 9.30 -15.08 9.76
CA MET A 445 8.99 -13.73 9.28
C MET A 445 7.53 -13.39 9.56
N PHE A 446 7.25 -12.12 9.84
CA PHE A 446 5.90 -11.57 9.93
C PHE A 446 5.59 -10.74 8.69
N ASP A 447 4.43 -10.96 8.07
CA ASP A 447 3.87 -10.09 7.05
C ASP A 447 2.94 -9.06 7.68
N VAL A 448 3.14 -7.79 7.33
CA VAL A 448 2.35 -6.67 7.85
C VAL A 448 1.95 -5.71 6.74
N HIS A 449 0.76 -5.16 6.86
CA HIS A 449 0.14 -4.32 5.84
C HIS A 449 -0.10 -2.91 6.35
N TRP A 450 0.16 -1.89 5.51
CA TRP A 450 -0.07 -0.48 5.81
C TRP A 450 -0.77 0.25 4.67
N TYR A 451 -2.04 0.59 4.87
CA TYR A 451 -2.82 1.42 3.97
C TYR A 451 -3.23 2.70 4.71
N VAL A 452 -2.41 3.73 4.60
CA VAL A 452 -2.46 4.92 5.45
C VAL A 452 -2.52 6.22 4.63
N THR A 453 -2.61 7.36 5.31
CA THR A 453 -2.46 8.67 4.68
C THR A 453 -0.99 9.03 4.44
N PRO A 454 -0.67 9.98 3.54
CA PRO A 454 0.69 10.49 3.42
C PRO A 454 1.27 11.02 4.74
N ASP A 455 0.45 11.71 5.54
CA ASP A 455 0.91 12.27 6.82
C ASP A 455 1.32 11.20 7.83
N GLU A 456 0.64 10.05 7.83
CA GLU A 456 1.01 8.89 8.66
C GLU A 456 2.35 8.31 8.20
N PHE A 457 2.58 8.09 6.89
CA PHE A 457 3.88 7.61 6.42
C PHE A 457 5.02 8.60 6.70
N TYR A 458 4.78 9.91 6.59
CA TYR A 458 5.78 10.89 7.02
C TYR A 458 6.07 10.78 8.53
N ALA A 459 5.04 10.55 9.34
CA ALA A 459 5.20 10.35 10.78
C ALA A 459 5.93 9.04 11.11
N ASP A 460 5.72 8.00 10.32
CA ASP A 460 6.30 6.66 10.51
C ASP A 460 7.72 6.48 9.94
N ALA A 461 8.37 7.59 9.57
CA ALA A 461 9.77 7.58 9.10
C ALA A 461 10.74 6.84 10.04
N THR A 462 10.40 6.70 11.31
CA THR A 462 11.23 6.09 12.38
C THR A 462 10.54 4.93 13.10
N LEU A 463 9.41 4.46 12.58
CA LEU A 463 8.61 3.38 13.17
C LEU A 463 9.47 2.17 13.60
N PHE A 464 10.35 1.73 12.71
CA PHE A 464 11.17 0.54 12.93
C PHE A 464 12.42 0.77 13.78
N ASP A 465 12.80 2.03 14.06
CA ASP A 465 14.01 2.36 14.84
C ASP A 465 13.92 1.83 16.28
N VAL A 466 12.71 1.67 16.78
CA VAL A 466 12.40 1.32 18.17
C VAL A 466 11.88 -0.11 18.35
N VAL A 467 11.61 -0.82 17.26
CA VAL A 467 11.14 -2.21 17.32
C VAL A 467 12.23 -3.11 17.88
N GLU A 468 11.89 -3.92 18.89
CA GLU A 468 12.83 -4.88 19.48
C GLU A 468 13.22 -5.95 18.45
N ARG A 469 14.53 -6.18 18.29
CA ARG A 469 15.06 -7.23 17.41
C ARG A 469 14.93 -8.60 18.08
N GLY A 470 14.65 -9.62 17.27
CA GLY A 470 14.50 -11.01 17.74
C GLY A 470 14.93 -12.01 16.68
N ASP A 471 14.58 -13.28 16.86
CA ASP A 471 14.84 -14.35 15.90
C ASP A 471 13.75 -14.37 14.80
N TYR A 472 13.37 -13.21 14.29
CA TYR A 472 12.38 -13.03 13.21
C TYR A 472 12.74 -11.79 12.37
N THR A 473 12.20 -11.75 11.17
CA THR A 473 12.22 -10.56 10.31
C THR A 473 10.81 -10.11 9.98
N VAL A 474 10.70 -8.94 9.36
CA VAL A 474 9.44 -8.33 8.93
C VAL A 474 9.43 -8.21 7.42
N TYR A 475 8.32 -8.55 6.84
CA TYR A 475 7.93 -8.29 5.47
C TYR A 475 6.82 -7.24 5.47
N ALA A 476 7.04 -6.10 4.81
CA ALA A 476 6.00 -5.12 4.53
C ALA A 476 5.29 -5.56 3.23
N GLY A 477 4.36 -6.51 3.36
CA GLY A 477 3.83 -7.26 2.23
C GLY A 477 2.83 -6.50 1.39
N GLU A 478 2.11 -5.57 2.00
CA GLU A 478 1.20 -4.68 1.30
C GLU A 478 1.28 -3.29 1.92
N TYR A 479 1.68 -2.28 1.15
CA TYR A 479 1.63 -0.90 1.64
C TYR A 479 1.39 0.10 0.50
N ALA A 480 0.64 1.14 0.82
CA ALA A 480 0.43 2.30 -0.03
C ALA A 480 -0.13 3.48 0.78
N ALA A 481 0.22 4.70 0.41
CA ALA A 481 -0.55 5.87 0.79
C ALA A 481 -1.82 5.91 -0.07
N ASN A 482 -2.99 5.62 0.52
CA ASN A 482 -4.22 5.37 -0.23
C ASN A 482 -5.40 6.30 0.12
N ASN A 483 -5.23 7.20 1.08
CA ASN A 483 -6.28 8.12 1.53
C ASN A 483 -6.01 9.56 1.06
N ASN A 484 -7.00 10.18 0.40
CA ASN A 484 -6.97 11.56 -0.09
C ASN A 484 -5.86 11.88 -1.12
N VAL A 485 -5.42 10.89 -1.88
CA VAL A 485 -4.32 10.98 -2.85
C VAL A 485 -4.73 10.73 -4.30
N GLY A 486 -6.03 10.80 -4.59
CA GLY A 486 -6.57 10.49 -5.92
C GLY A 486 -6.26 9.04 -6.31
N SER A 487 -5.65 8.84 -7.47
CA SER A 487 -5.20 7.53 -7.94
C SER A 487 -3.71 7.26 -7.68
N GLY A 488 -3.08 8.02 -6.79
CA GLY A 488 -1.67 8.00 -6.42
C GLY A 488 -0.93 9.23 -6.96
N ASN A 489 -0.93 10.32 -6.16
CA ASN A 489 -0.30 11.59 -6.50
C ASN A 489 1.17 11.69 -5.99
N MET A 490 1.80 12.85 -6.17
CA MET A 490 3.17 13.07 -5.74
C MET A 490 3.33 13.04 -4.20
N ASP A 491 2.31 13.45 -3.43
CA ASP A 491 2.36 13.41 -1.96
C ASP A 491 2.40 11.95 -1.45
N ALA A 492 1.57 11.09 -2.05
CA ALA A 492 1.64 9.63 -1.79
C ALA A 492 3.05 9.11 -2.07
N ALA A 493 3.60 9.37 -3.25
CA ALA A 493 4.91 8.86 -3.66
C ALA A 493 6.05 9.34 -2.75
N LEU A 494 6.05 10.61 -2.31
CA LEU A 494 7.08 11.14 -1.42
C LEU A 494 6.96 10.60 0.02
N SER A 495 5.74 10.41 0.52
CA SER A 495 5.52 9.80 1.83
C SER A 495 5.96 8.33 1.85
N GLU A 496 5.65 7.59 0.79
CA GLU A 496 6.13 6.22 0.58
C GLU A 496 7.65 6.15 0.45
N ALA A 497 8.29 7.16 -0.19
CA ALA A 497 9.75 7.26 -0.24
C ALA A 497 10.37 7.44 1.15
N VAL A 498 9.74 8.22 2.02
CA VAL A 498 10.18 8.39 3.41
C VAL A 498 10.04 7.09 4.18
N PHE A 499 8.91 6.41 4.06
CA PHE A 499 8.67 5.13 4.72
C PHE A 499 9.63 4.03 4.22
N ALA A 500 9.86 3.95 2.90
CA ALA A 500 10.84 3.05 2.30
C ALA A 500 12.27 3.29 2.81
N GLY A 501 12.66 4.56 2.97
CA GLY A 501 13.96 4.92 3.56
C GLY A 501 14.06 4.51 5.03
N GLY A 502 12.96 4.60 5.79
CA GLY A 502 12.86 4.08 7.16
C GLY A 502 13.01 2.57 7.23
N MET A 503 12.39 1.85 6.28
CA MET A 503 12.54 0.39 6.14
C MET A 503 13.98 0.00 5.77
N GLU A 504 14.60 0.65 4.76
CA GLU A 504 16.02 0.41 4.42
C GLU A 504 16.94 0.64 5.63
N ARG A 505 16.73 1.72 6.38
CA ARG A 505 17.55 2.02 7.56
C ARG A 505 17.49 0.91 8.60
N ASN A 506 16.37 0.19 8.66
CA ASN A 506 16.09 -0.89 9.58
C ASN A 506 16.07 -2.27 8.88
N SER A 507 16.92 -2.48 7.89
CA SER A 507 16.99 -3.70 7.09
C SER A 507 17.52 -4.94 7.86
N ASP A 508 17.97 -4.75 9.08
CA ASP A 508 18.21 -5.84 10.03
C ASP A 508 16.90 -6.45 10.58
N LEU A 509 15.80 -5.73 10.46
CA LEU A 509 14.46 -6.16 10.84
C LEU A 509 13.56 -6.32 9.60
N VAL A 510 13.40 -5.26 8.80
CA VAL A 510 12.56 -5.26 7.59
C VAL A 510 13.40 -5.73 6.42
N THR A 511 13.18 -6.95 5.97
CA THR A 511 14.02 -7.59 4.96
C THR A 511 13.37 -7.72 3.60
N MET A 512 12.07 -7.46 3.51
CA MET A 512 11.27 -7.56 2.29
C MET A 512 10.18 -6.50 2.28
N THR A 513 9.88 -5.96 1.11
CA THR A 513 8.78 -4.99 0.91
C THR A 513 8.11 -5.18 -0.44
N SER A 514 6.80 -4.98 -0.54
CA SER A 514 6.07 -4.92 -1.81
C SER A 514 4.89 -3.95 -1.75
N TYR A 515 4.75 -3.15 -2.80
CA TYR A 515 3.64 -2.21 -2.96
C TYR A 515 2.34 -2.92 -3.34
N ALA A 516 1.22 -2.50 -2.84
CA ALA A 516 -0.10 -3.06 -3.15
C ALA A 516 -1.21 -2.00 -3.28
N PRO A 517 -2.16 -2.20 -4.24
CA PRO A 517 -2.14 -3.16 -5.33
C PRO A 517 -1.19 -2.78 -6.46
N LEU A 518 -0.73 -3.78 -7.22
CA LEU A 518 0.29 -3.61 -8.25
C LEU A 518 -0.23 -3.04 -9.56
N LEU A 519 -1.36 -3.59 -10.06
CA LEU A 519 -1.85 -3.41 -11.42
C LEU A 519 -3.33 -3.05 -11.43
N THR A 520 -3.74 -2.14 -12.34
CA THR A 520 -5.16 -1.86 -12.60
C THR A 520 -5.43 -1.53 -14.05
N HIS A 521 -6.52 -2.10 -14.59
CA HIS A 521 -7.11 -1.63 -15.82
C HIS A 521 -7.90 -0.35 -15.57
N VAL A 522 -7.73 0.70 -16.41
CA VAL A 522 -8.37 2.03 -16.22
C VAL A 522 -9.90 2.00 -16.13
N ASN A 523 -10.53 0.96 -16.68
CA ASN A 523 -11.98 0.79 -16.67
C ASN A 523 -12.52 -0.01 -15.47
N ALA A 524 -11.64 -0.52 -14.60
CA ALA A 524 -12.03 -1.39 -13.50
C ALA A 524 -11.26 -1.14 -12.18
N PRO A 525 -11.07 0.12 -11.75
CA PRO A 525 -10.34 0.40 -10.52
C PRO A 525 -11.25 0.15 -9.30
N ASN A 526 -11.31 -1.08 -8.81
CA ASN A 526 -11.97 -1.38 -7.53
C ASN A 526 -11.23 -0.74 -6.34
N TRP A 527 -9.92 -0.51 -6.52
CA TRP A 527 -9.04 0.17 -5.58
C TRP A 527 -8.34 1.31 -6.31
N ALA A 528 -8.43 2.54 -5.79
CA ALA A 528 -7.99 3.73 -6.52
C ALA A 528 -6.46 3.83 -6.69
N CYS A 529 -5.70 3.50 -5.64
CA CYS A 529 -4.24 3.57 -5.69
C CYS A 529 -3.66 2.27 -6.21
N ASN A 530 -3.00 2.33 -7.35
CA ASN A 530 -2.30 1.20 -7.96
C ASN A 530 -0.99 1.69 -8.56
N LEU A 531 0.04 0.85 -8.52
CA LEU A 531 1.37 1.23 -8.98
C LEU A 531 1.44 1.45 -10.49
N ILE A 532 0.83 0.53 -11.25
CA ILE A 532 0.83 0.52 -12.71
C ILE A 532 -0.60 0.55 -13.23
N TRP A 533 -0.90 1.48 -14.11
CA TRP A 533 -2.17 1.64 -14.79
C TRP A 533 -2.03 1.33 -16.26
N PHE A 534 -3.00 0.66 -16.83
CA PHE A 534 -3.01 0.30 -18.25
C PHE A 534 -4.44 0.29 -18.83
N ASP A 535 -4.52 0.41 -20.15
CA ASP A 535 -5.66 0.01 -20.95
C ASP A 535 -5.26 -1.13 -21.90
N ASN A 536 -6.04 -1.38 -22.94
CA ASN A 536 -5.77 -2.46 -23.86
C ASN A 536 -4.54 -2.23 -24.80
N ASP A 537 -4.02 -1.00 -24.88
CA ASP A 537 -2.94 -0.61 -25.83
C ASP A 537 -1.75 0.08 -25.15
N GLU A 538 -1.98 0.72 -24.00
CA GLU A 538 -0.99 1.55 -23.31
C GLU A 538 -0.82 1.15 -21.85
N VAL A 539 0.36 1.45 -21.29
CA VAL A 539 0.69 1.20 -19.88
C VAL A 539 1.49 2.38 -19.33
N MET A 540 1.27 2.70 -18.05
CA MET A 540 2.03 3.75 -17.36
C MET A 540 2.29 3.42 -15.89
N GLY A 541 3.40 3.94 -15.32
CA GLY A 541 3.69 3.98 -13.90
C GLY A 541 3.14 5.26 -13.25
N ARG A 542 2.57 5.14 -12.05
CA ARG A 542 2.25 6.29 -11.19
C ARG A 542 3.53 6.90 -10.60
N ALA A 543 3.42 8.00 -9.88
CA ALA A 543 4.57 8.60 -9.17
C ALA A 543 5.23 7.60 -8.23
N SER A 544 4.43 6.81 -7.50
CA SER A 544 4.88 5.73 -6.62
C SER A 544 5.66 4.63 -7.37
N TYR A 545 5.30 4.31 -8.62
CA TYR A 545 6.08 3.38 -9.45
C TYR A 545 7.53 3.85 -9.61
N HIS A 546 7.72 5.14 -9.88
CA HIS A 546 9.06 5.70 -10.04
C HIS A 546 9.84 5.71 -8.72
N VAL A 547 9.16 5.93 -7.59
CA VAL A 547 9.79 5.81 -6.25
C VAL A 547 10.27 4.38 -6.00
N GLN A 548 9.38 3.37 -6.17
CA GLN A 548 9.73 1.96 -5.98
C GLN A 548 10.92 1.56 -6.87
N LYS A 549 10.84 1.90 -8.16
CA LYS A 549 11.92 1.66 -9.13
C LYS A 549 13.23 2.32 -8.72
N LEU A 550 13.20 3.59 -8.34
CA LEU A 550 14.40 4.35 -7.95
C LEU A 550 15.03 3.78 -6.68
N TYR A 551 14.23 3.33 -5.72
CA TYR A 551 14.74 2.68 -4.51
C TYR A 551 15.39 1.34 -4.82
N ALA A 552 14.77 0.49 -5.62
CA ALA A 552 15.32 -0.80 -6.04
C ALA A 552 16.61 -0.65 -6.86
N GLU A 553 16.62 0.24 -7.87
CA GLU A 553 17.80 0.50 -8.72
C GLU A 553 18.97 1.16 -7.96
N ASN A 554 18.69 1.85 -6.85
CA ASN A 554 19.67 2.56 -6.03
C ASN A 554 19.71 2.00 -4.60
N CYS A 555 19.45 0.71 -4.45
CA CYS A 555 19.58 0.00 -3.20
C CYS A 555 21.07 -0.20 -2.88
N PRO A 556 21.59 0.30 -1.75
CA PRO A 556 23.00 0.08 -1.37
C PRO A 556 23.15 -1.28 -0.67
N ASP A 557 24.39 -1.78 -0.52
CA ASP A 557 24.65 -3.02 0.22
C ASP A 557 24.46 -2.89 1.74
N TYR A 558 24.63 -1.67 2.28
CA TYR A 558 24.41 -1.40 3.68
C TYR A 558 24.15 0.09 3.94
N ASN A 559 23.46 0.37 5.03
CA ASN A 559 23.19 1.72 5.48
C ASN A 559 24.43 2.38 6.07
N VAL A 560 24.50 3.72 5.98
CA VAL A 560 25.47 4.54 6.70
C VAL A 560 24.75 5.60 7.55
N ASN A 561 25.39 6.02 8.64
CA ASN A 561 24.77 7.03 9.50
C ASN A 561 24.57 8.33 8.74
N THR A 562 23.31 8.69 8.55
CA THR A 562 22.91 9.86 7.78
C THR A 562 21.88 10.66 8.55
N ARG A 563 22.08 11.98 8.60
CA ARG A 563 21.20 12.88 9.32
C ARG A 563 20.98 14.17 8.53
N ILE A 564 19.73 14.58 8.42
CA ILE A 564 19.37 15.89 7.88
C ILE A 564 19.02 16.84 9.02
N GLN A 565 19.40 18.10 8.86
CA GLN A 565 19.03 19.22 9.74
C GLN A 565 18.44 20.31 8.86
N SER A 566 17.20 20.72 9.12
CA SER A 566 16.48 21.66 8.28
C SER A 566 15.43 22.44 9.07
N ASN A 567 15.32 23.74 8.79
CA ASN A 567 14.27 24.58 9.36
C ASN A 567 12.90 24.38 8.72
N LEU A 568 12.79 23.54 7.71
CA LEU A 568 11.53 23.13 7.09
C LEU A 568 10.89 21.94 7.81
N GLN A 569 11.66 21.26 8.66
CA GLN A 569 11.13 20.32 9.64
C GLN A 569 10.56 21.13 10.82
N GLN A 570 9.48 21.87 10.64
CA GLN A 570 8.92 22.70 11.69
C GLN A 570 7.71 22.06 12.34
N MET A 571 7.69 22.12 13.65
CA MET A 571 6.47 21.96 14.40
C MET A 571 5.66 23.23 14.39
N ARG A 572 4.35 23.15 14.24
CA ARG A 572 3.43 24.27 14.42
C ARG A 572 2.98 24.38 15.87
N THR A 573 3.90 24.68 16.79
CA THR A 573 3.51 25.15 18.13
C THR A 573 3.12 26.60 18.12
N ARG A 574 3.48 27.33 17.05
CA ARG A 574 3.08 28.70 16.87
C ARG A 574 1.58 28.78 16.58
N GLY A 575 0.89 29.50 17.41
CA GLY A 575 -0.55 29.67 17.32
C GLY A 575 -1.08 30.42 18.54
N ARG A 576 -2.38 30.35 18.72
CA ARG A 576 -3.04 30.98 19.86
C ARG A 576 -2.81 30.17 21.12
N ILE A 577 -2.69 30.90 22.24
CA ILE A 577 -2.68 30.32 23.58
C ILE A 577 -4.11 30.32 24.10
N GLY A 578 -4.46 29.34 24.92
CA GLY A 578 -5.76 29.24 25.57
C GLY A 578 -5.72 28.54 26.89
N VAL A 579 -6.83 28.63 27.60
CA VAL A 579 -7.10 27.89 28.84
C VAL A 579 -8.38 27.09 28.68
N GLY A 580 -8.50 26.00 29.42
CA GLY A 580 -9.69 25.15 29.34
C GLY A 580 -9.81 24.15 30.46
N THR A 581 -10.85 23.32 30.33
CA THR A 581 -11.14 22.23 31.26
C THR A 581 -11.78 21.05 30.52
N TRP A 582 -11.66 19.87 31.11
CA TRP A 582 -12.32 18.67 30.66
C TRP A 582 -13.18 18.13 31.81
N ASN A 583 -14.50 18.14 31.66
CA ASN A 583 -15.42 17.72 32.70
C ASN A 583 -15.11 18.34 34.08
N THR A 584 -14.76 19.62 34.11
CA THR A 584 -14.21 20.30 35.29
C THR A 584 -14.65 21.78 35.27
N GLN A 585 -14.93 22.35 36.46
CA GLN A 585 -15.11 23.77 36.66
C GLN A 585 -13.82 24.37 37.25
N ALA A 586 -13.39 25.53 36.72
CA ALA A 586 -12.14 26.13 37.12
C ALA A 586 -12.13 27.66 37.01
N GLU A 587 -11.17 28.28 37.69
CA GLU A 587 -10.89 29.69 37.64
C GLU A 587 -9.43 29.90 37.21
N PHE A 588 -9.22 30.93 36.35
CA PHE A 588 -7.90 31.28 35.84
C PHE A 588 -7.64 32.79 36.09
N ARG A 589 -6.42 33.14 36.39
CA ARG A 589 -6.01 34.55 36.57
C ARG A 589 -4.52 34.75 36.31
N ASN A 590 -4.12 36.04 36.23
CA ASN A 590 -2.71 36.47 36.10
C ASN A 590 -1.99 35.74 34.92
N VAL A 591 -2.65 35.75 33.76
CA VAL A 591 -2.06 35.14 32.56
C VAL A 591 -0.99 36.05 31.98
N THR A 592 0.22 35.54 31.84
CA THR A 592 1.34 36.27 31.23
C THR A 592 1.94 35.38 30.13
N VAL A 593 2.23 35.95 28.96
CA VAL A 593 3.01 35.35 27.90
C VAL A 593 4.23 36.23 27.66
N CYS A 594 5.42 35.64 27.81
CA CYS A 594 6.67 36.40 27.72
C CYS A 594 7.79 35.62 27.04
N SER A 595 8.90 36.28 26.74
CA SER A 595 10.15 35.63 26.35
C SER A 595 10.66 34.69 27.45
N HIS A 596 11.54 33.73 27.10
CA HIS A 596 12.04 32.77 28.10
C HIS A 596 12.83 33.37 29.25
N ASP A 597 13.50 34.52 29.03
CA ASP A 597 14.20 35.26 30.03
C ASP A 597 13.28 36.21 30.82
N GLY A 598 12.03 36.38 30.36
CA GLY A 598 11.06 37.27 30.99
C GLY A 598 11.29 38.77 30.73
N GLU A 599 12.24 39.14 29.86
CA GLU A 599 12.55 40.56 29.58
C GLU A 599 11.50 41.23 28.67
N GLU A 600 10.90 40.46 27.77
CA GLU A 600 9.83 40.91 26.87
C GLU A 600 8.49 40.27 27.24
N VAL A 601 7.50 41.09 27.59
CA VAL A 601 6.13 40.63 27.88
C VAL A 601 5.25 40.87 26.64
N PHE A 602 4.80 39.80 26.03
CA PHE A 602 3.93 39.81 24.85
C PHE A 602 2.46 40.04 25.22
N TYR A 603 2.03 39.48 26.35
CA TYR A 603 0.68 39.60 26.85
C TYR A 603 0.63 39.46 28.37
N GLU A 604 -0.24 40.26 29.00
CA GLU A 604 -0.55 40.19 30.42
C GLU A 604 -2.03 40.47 30.65
N SER A 605 -2.71 39.68 31.44
CA SER A 605 -4.11 39.89 31.84
C SER A 605 -4.37 39.39 33.25
N ASP A 606 -4.98 40.27 34.03
CA ASP A 606 -5.61 39.96 35.33
C ASP A 606 -7.15 39.80 35.19
N PHE A 607 -7.67 39.78 33.94
CA PHE A 607 -9.09 39.73 33.57
C PHE A 607 -9.97 40.84 34.10
N THR A 608 -9.43 41.90 34.67
CA THR A 608 -10.19 43.09 35.12
C THR A 608 -10.47 44.05 33.95
N THR A 609 -9.54 44.14 32.99
CA THR A 609 -9.59 45.11 31.86
C THR A 609 -9.47 44.44 30.51
N ARG A 610 -9.02 43.19 30.40
CA ARG A 610 -8.72 42.51 29.15
C ARG A 610 -9.50 41.23 28.90
N VAL A 611 -10.69 41.08 29.47
CA VAL A 611 -11.59 39.93 29.24
C VAL A 611 -12.01 39.82 27.79
N ASN A 612 -12.14 40.92 27.08
CA ASN A 612 -12.53 40.94 25.66
C ASN A 612 -11.41 40.52 24.71
N ASP A 613 -10.21 40.28 25.22
CA ASP A 613 -9.10 39.76 24.42
C ASP A 613 -9.19 38.22 24.24
N TRP A 614 -10.22 37.61 24.84
CA TRP A 614 -10.45 36.16 24.80
C TRP A 614 -11.75 35.83 24.08
N THR A 615 -11.75 34.74 23.33
CA THR A 615 -12.93 34.17 22.69
C THR A 615 -13.21 32.78 23.24
N GLU A 616 -14.40 32.61 23.74
CA GLU A 616 -14.93 31.34 24.22
C GLU A 616 -15.31 30.49 23.03
N SER A 617 -14.65 29.34 22.87
CA SER A 617 -14.98 28.35 21.82
C SER A 617 -16.05 27.40 22.31
N THR A 618 -15.91 26.93 23.55
CA THR A 618 -16.86 26.01 24.22
C THR A 618 -16.91 26.28 25.71
N GLY A 619 -17.99 25.90 26.37
CA GLY A 619 -18.20 26.06 27.79
C GLY A 619 -18.95 27.33 28.17
N THR A 620 -18.99 27.67 29.47
CA THR A 620 -19.66 28.86 30.01
C THR A 620 -18.67 29.63 30.86
N TRP A 621 -18.34 30.80 30.36
CA TRP A 621 -17.28 31.65 30.92
C TRP A 621 -17.80 32.98 31.45
N SER A 622 -17.14 33.52 32.47
CA SER A 622 -17.42 34.83 33.04
C SER A 622 -16.22 35.36 33.81
N VAL A 623 -16.23 36.61 34.19
CA VAL A 623 -15.23 37.15 35.10
C VAL A 623 -15.91 37.45 36.44
N ASP A 624 -15.32 37.02 37.54
CA ASP A 624 -15.80 37.29 38.89
C ASP A 624 -15.35 38.65 39.43
N ASP A 625 -15.92 39.09 40.57
CA ASP A 625 -15.57 40.34 41.23
C ASP A 625 -14.09 40.42 41.69
N GLY A 626 -13.39 39.28 41.73
CA GLY A 626 -11.98 39.14 42.11
C GLY A 626 -11.01 39.18 40.94
N GLY A 627 -11.51 39.32 39.70
CA GLY A 627 -10.69 39.31 38.47
C GLY A 627 -10.23 37.92 38.03
N ALA A 628 -10.94 36.88 38.42
CA ALA A 628 -10.70 35.56 37.89
C ALA A 628 -11.62 35.24 36.67
N TYR A 629 -11.07 34.63 35.66
CA TYR A 629 -11.79 34.12 34.51
C TYR A 629 -12.34 32.72 34.83
N VAL A 630 -13.65 32.64 34.97
CA VAL A 630 -14.37 31.48 35.57
C VAL A 630 -15.07 30.67 34.48
N GLN A 631 -14.78 29.38 34.51
CA GLN A 631 -15.45 28.37 33.66
C GLN A 631 -16.36 27.51 34.55
N THR A 632 -17.65 27.40 34.22
CA THR A 632 -18.66 26.76 35.07
C THR A 632 -19.34 25.53 34.42
N SER A 633 -19.16 25.29 33.13
CA SER A 633 -19.73 24.13 32.43
C SER A 633 -18.96 22.83 32.78
N SER A 634 -19.63 21.68 32.59
CA SER A 634 -19.01 20.34 32.64
C SER A 634 -18.85 19.73 31.25
N GLU A 635 -18.92 20.54 30.19
CA GLU A 635 -18.67 20.05 28.83
C GLU A 635 -17.23 19.57 28.63
N MET A 636 -17.00 18.81 27.57
CA MET A 636 -15.73 18.18 27.24
C MET A 636 -15.37 18.41 25.78
N PRO A 637 -14.40 19.26 25.46
CA PRO A 637 -13.69 20.25 26.31
C PRO A 637 -14.44 21.57 26.46
N CYS A 638 -14.09 22.35 27.49
CA CYS A 638 -14.38 23.78 27.57
C CYS A 638 -13.12 24.57 27.28
N ILE A 639 -13.11 25.42 26.24
CA ILE A 639 -11.91 26.14 25.79
C ILE A 639 -12.21 27.61 25.56
N SER A 640 -11.28 28.47 25.96
CA SER A 640 -11.21 29.88 25.60
C SER A 640 -9.81 30.22 25.10
N LEU A 641 -9.73 30.95 23.97
CA LEU A 641 -8.51 31.30 23.27
C LEU A 641 -8.25 32.80 23.27
N MET A 642 -6.98 33.18 23.33
CA MET A 642 -6.55 34.58 23.13
C MET A 642 -6.78 35.00 21.68
N ASN A 643 -7.47 36.14 21.45
CA ASN A 643 -7.91 36.62 20.15
C ASN A 643 -6.78 37.11 19.25
N ALA A 644 -5.91 37.94 19.79
CA ALA A 644 -5.06 38.82 19.00
C ALA A 644 -3.64 38.28 18.79
N MET A 645 -3.30 37.15 19.36
CA MET A 645 -1.91 36.73 19.41
C MET A 645 -1.71 35.27 18.90
N SER A 646 -0.80 35.16 17.99
CA SER A 646 -0.20 33.86 17.61
C SER A 646 1.26 33.92 18.05
N VAL A 647 1.62 33.10 19.01
CA VAL A 647 2.97 33.04 19.59
C VAL A 647 3.51 31.62 19.52
N GLY A 648 4.79 31.50 19.44
CA GLY A 648 5.57 30.29 19.64
C GLY A 648 6.86 30.69 20.29
N ASN A 649 7.61 29.73 20.80
CA ASN A 649 8.88 30.00 21.46
C ASN A 649 8.75 31.02 22.64
N CYS A 650 7.84 30.72 23.57
CA CYS A 650 7.46 31.60 24.66
C CYS A 650 7.28 30.86 25.99
N THR A 651 7.21 31.59 27.06
CA THR A 651 6.81 31.11 28.37
C THR A 651 5.41 31.65 28.68
N VAL A 652 4.51 30.74 29.08
CA VAL A 652 3.17 31.05 29.55
C VAL A 652 3.10 30.82 31.05
N GLU A 653 2.76 31.84 31.81
CA GLU A 653 2.54 31.74 33.26
C GLU A 653 1.10 32.14 33.60
N LEU A 654 0.47 31.40 34.50
CA LEU A 654 -0.88 31.67 34.96
C LEU A 654 -1.14 31.06 36.33
N GLU A 655 -2.21 31.50 36.96
CA GLU A 655 -2.73 30.82 38.17
C GLU A 655 -4.08 30.16 37.81
N ALA A 656 -4.28 28.91 38.24
CA ALA A 656 -5.50 28.16 38.04
C ALA A 656 -5.99 27.52 39.34
N ARG A 657 -7.33 27.46 39.53
CA ARG A 657 -7.98 26.82 40.66
C ARG A 657 -9.15 25.96 40.18
N LYS A 658 -9.14 24.69 40.49
CA LYS A 658 -10.27 23.79 40.32
C LYS A 658 -11.36 24.12 41.35
N THR A 659 -12.59 24.33 40.90
CA THR A 659 -13.73 24.61 41.79
C THR A 659 -14.68 23.40 41.89
N GLY A 660 -14.66 22.48 40.90
CA GLY A 660 -15.44 21.26 40.88
C GLY A 660 -15.08 20.39 39.70
N GLY A 661 -15.73 19.21 39.60
CA GLY A 661 -15.58 18.31 38.46
C GLY A 661 -14.53 17.20 38.62
N ALA A 662 -14.33 16.42 37.59
CA ALA A 662 -13.59 15.16 37.62
C ALA A 662 -12.07 15.34 37.43
N GLU A 663 -11.65 16.29 36.59
CA GLU A 663 -10.25 16.46 36.15
C GLU A 663 -9.63 17.79 36.59
N GLY A 664 -8.54 18.21 36.01
CA GLY A 664 -7.85 19.45 36.31
C GLY A 664 -8.00 20.52 35.21
N PHE A 665 -6.88 20.94 34.58
CA PHE A 665 -6.86 22.06 33.67
C PHE A 665 -6.34 21.70 32.30
N LEU A 666 -6.80 22.40 31.27
CA LEU A 666 -6.20 22.36 29.92
C LEU A 666 -5.43 23.66 29.66
N ILE A 667 -4.20 23.57 29.21
CA ILE A 667 -3.48 24.68 28.61
C ILE A 667 -3.38 24.41 27.12
N VAL A 668 -3.99 25.28 26.31
CA VAL A 668 -4.06 25.14 24.86
C VAL A 668 -2.98 25.99 24.22
N PHE A 669 -2.36 25.49 23.15
CA PHE A 669 -1.40 26.23 22.34
C PHE A 669 -1.39 25.71 20.90
N GLY A 670 -0.78 26.46 19.98
CA GLY A 670 -0.70 26.09 18.58
C GLY A 670 -2.03 26.10 17.84
N ALA A 671 -3.07 26.78 18.35
CA ALA A 671 -4.35 26.87 17.68
C ALA A 671 -4.27 27.87 16.51
N ASP A 672 -4.55 27.38 15.29
CA ASP A 672 -4.50 28.19 14.07
C ASP A 672 -5.64 29.21 14.00
N THR A 673 -6.83 28.82 14.44
CA THR A 673 -8.05 29.62 14.38
C THR A 673 -8.72 29.72 15.75
N LEU A 674 -9.76 30.55 15.87
CA LEU A 674 -10.60 30.61 17.06
C LEU A 674 -11.65 29.48 17.11
N GLU A 675 -11.73 28.65 16.09
CA GLU A 675 -12.72 27.56 15.97
C GLU A 675 -12.29 26.26 16.68
N THR A 676 -11.05 26.21 17.20
CA THR A 676 -10.50 25.06 17.95
C THR A 676 -10.59 23.74 17.18
N THR A 677 -10.23 23.77 15.89
CA THR A 677 -10.18 22.57 15.04
C THR A 677 -8.86 21.86 15.13
N ASP A 678 -7.74 22.61 15.17
CA ASP A 678 -6.39 22.09 15.19
C ASP A 678 -5.56 22.79 16.25
N TYR A 679 -5.13 22.06 17.27
CA TYR A 679 -4.35 22.63 18.39
C TYR A 679 -3.71 21.53 19.25
N TYR A 680 -2.77 21.92 20.09
CA TYR A 680 -2.28 21.08 21.18
C TYR A 680 -2.91 21.50 22.49
N ARG A 681 -3.12 20.51 23.39
CA ARG A 681 -3.52 20.77 24.77
C ARG A 681 -2.70 19.95 25.76
N LEU A 682 -2.15 20.59 26.74
CA LEU A 682 -1.59 19.92 27.90
C LEU A 682 -2.72 19.69 28.90
N ASN A 683 -3.07 18.41 29.15
CA ASN A 683 -4.10 18.04 30.11
C ASN A 683 -3.47 17.77 31.47
N ILE A 684 -3.62 18.72 32.40
CA ILE A 684 -3.04 18.70 33.74
C ILE A 684 -4.08 18.19 34.72
N GLY A 685 -3.83 17.06 35.39
CA GLY A 685 -4.80 16.37 36.23
C GLY A 685 -5.93 15.74 35.37
N GLY A 686 -5.59 15.29 34.18
CA GLY A 686 -6.46 14.50 33.32
C GLY A 686 -6.63 13.06 33.83
N TRP A 687 -7.38 12.25 33.06
CA TRP A 687 -7.61 10.82 33.33
C TRP A 687 -8.06 10.58 34.78
N ALA A 688 -9.23 11.11 35.10
CA ALA A 688 -9.81 11.09 36.45
C ALA A 688 -8.94 11.75 37.52
N ASN A 689 -8.24 12.83 37.17
CA ASN A 689 -7.39 13.63 38.03
C ASN A 689 -6.17 12.88 38.58
N THR A 690 -5.52 12.10 37.75
CA THR A 690 -4.35 11.28 38.13
C THR A 690 -3.08 11.59 37.35
N LEU A 691 -3.19 12.11 36.11
CA LEU A 691 -2.07 12.24 35.20
C LEU A 691 -1.97 13.62 34.55
N VAL A 692 -0.81 13.95 34.01
CA VAL A 692 -0.59 15.01 33.04
C VAL A 692 -0.04 14.42 31.74
N GLY A 693 -0.55 14.87 30.60
CA GLY A 693 -0.12 14.42 29.26
C GLY A 693 -0.45 15.44 28.19
N LEU A 694 0.23 15.31 27.05
CA LEU A 694 0.05 16.19 25.90
C LEU A 694 -0.84 15.49 24.85
N GLU A 695 -1.87 16.18 24.39
CA GLU A 695 -2.78 15.71 23.34
C GLU A 695 -2.76 16.64 22.14
N LYS A 696 -2.86 16.07 20.93
CA LYS A 696 -3.09 16.80 19.68
C LYS A 696 -4.55 16.64 19.27
N VAL A 697 -5.20 17.72 18.94
CA VAL A 697 -6.55 17.76 18.34
C VAL A 697 -6.43 18.10 16.87
N THR A 698 -7.08 17.32 16.03
CA THR A 698 -7.12 17.52 14.56
C THR A 698 -8.57 17.48 14.11
N ASN A 699 -8.96 18.42 13.22
CA ASN A 699 -10.32 18.53 12.67
C ASN A 699 -11.43 18.56 13.74
N GLY A 700 -11.15 19.14 14.92
CA GLY A 700 -12.12 19.23 16.01
C GLY A 700 -12.47 17.91 16.70
N GLY A 701 -11.65 16.88 16.53
CA GLY A 701 -11.81 15.56 17.15
C GLY A 701 -11.57 15.53 18.65
N GLY A 702 -11.63 14.34 19.26
CA GLY A 702 -11.50 14.15 20.72
C GLY A 702 -10.10 14.43 21.30
N GLY A 703 -9.10 14.47 20.44
CA GLY A 703 -7.69 14.61 20.81
C GLY A 703 -7.00 13.25 20.94
N THR A 704 -5.80 13.15 20.39
CA THR A 704 -4.94 11.97 20.47
C THR A 704 -3.80 12.27 21.41
N LEU A 705 -3.50 11.36 22.34
CA LEU A 705 -2.34 11.46 23.20
C LEU A 705 -1.07 11.34 22.37
N VAL A 706 -0.17 12.32 22.46
CA VAL A 706 1.08 12.35 21.68
C VAL A 706 2.33 12.26 22.54
N SER A 707 2.16 12.02 23.85
CA SER A 707 3.24 11.94 24.81
C SER A 707 3.05 10.81 25.81
N GLY A 708 4.11 10.49 26.51
CA GLY A 708 3.99 9.81 27.80
C GLY A 708 3.19 10.63 28.81
N GLN A 709 2.74 9.98 29.86
CA GLN A 709 1.98 10.59 30.94
C GLN A 709 2.78 10.56 32.23
N SER A 710 2.63 11.59 33.04
CA SER A 710 3.26 11.68 34.36
C SER A 710 2.19 11.82 35.46
N PRO A 711 2.42 11.27 36.67
CA PRO A 711 1.48 11.46 37.78
C PRO A 711 1.24 12.93 38.11
N CYS A 712 -0.02 13.34 38.13
CA CYS A 712 -0.41 14.71 38.50
C CYS A 712 -1.82 14.74 39.07
N THR A 713 -2.02 15.31 40.23
CA THR A 713 -3.33 15.43 40.89
C THR A 713 -3.57 16.88 41.30
N ILE A 714 -4.75 17.42 40.98
CA ILE A 714 -5.19 18.76 41.26
C ILE A 714 -6.24 18.76 42.39
N GLU A 715 -5.91 19.42 43.51
CA GLU A 715 -6.81 19.59 44.66
C GLU A 715 -7.87 20.65 44.38
N THR A 716 -9.14 20.37 44.70
CA THR A 716 -10.23 21.33 44.59
C THR A 716 -10.05 22.48 45.61
N GLY A 717 -10.23 23.72 45.16
CA GLY A 717 -10.15 24.91 46.00
C GLY A 717 -8.75 25.51 46.19
N LYS A 718 -7.68 24.83 45.74
CA LYS A 718 -6.32 25.30 45.79
C LYS A 718 -5.94 26.05 44.54
N TRP A 719 -5.29 27.22 44.69
CA TRP A 719 -4.63 27.92 43.58
C TRP A 719 -3.25 27.30 43.28
N TYR A 720 -2.98 27.04 42.03
CA TYR A 720 -1.72 26.55 41.50
C TYR A 720 -1.12 27.57 40.57
N LYS A 721 0.19 27.80 40.71
CA LYS A 721 0.98 28.55 39.73
C LYS A 721 1.43 27.59 38.63
N ILE A 722 0.99 27.80 37.40
CA ILE A 722 1.35 26.98 36.25
C ILE A 722 2.30 27.81 35.38
N LYS A 723 3.42 27.21 35.01
CA LYS A 723 4.37 27.74 34.05
C LYS A 723 4.58 26.71 32.94
N LEU A 724 4.29 27.10 31.70
CA LEU A 724 4.55 26.34 30.51
C LEU A 724 5.63 27.02 29.67
N VAL A 725 6.74 26.34 29.44
CA VAL A 725 7.81 26.78 28.55
C VAL A 725 7.62 26.11 27.23
N LEU A 726 7.26 26.86 26.20
CA LEU A 726 7.06 26.40 24.84
C LEU A 726 8.27 26.78 24.00
N ARG A 727 8.97 25.79 23.49
CA ARG A 727 10.00 26.03 22.48
C ARG A 727 9.45 25.47 21.17
N GLU A 728 9.53 26.21 20.10
CA GLU A 728 9.09 25.76 18.77
C GLU A 728 9.93 24.59 18.26
N ALA A 729 11.05 24.32 18.88
CA ALA A 729 11.77 23.05 18.75
C ALA A 729 12.39 22.68 20.06
N GLY A 730 12.46 21.41 20.32
CA GLY A 730 13.01 20.87 21.53
C GLY A 730 11.98 20.76 22.67
N MET A 731 12.48 20.76 23.90
CA MET A 731 11.69 20.44 25.08
C MET A 731 10.59 21.46 25.38
N MET A 732 9.37 20.96 25.52
CA MET A 732 8.32 21.63 26.27
C MET A 732 8.46 21.26 27.76
N GLU A 733 8.29 22.21 28.66
CA GLU A 733 8.34 21.94 30.08
C GLU A 733 7.14 22.56 30.79
N CYS A 734 6.51 21.80 31.69
CA CYS A 734 5.44 22.29 32.55
C CYS A 734 5.85 22.22 34.01
N TYR A 735 5.66 23.32 34.72
CA TYR A 735 5.92 23.48 36.15
C TYR A 735 4.61 23.81 36.87
N ILE A 736 4.40 23.22 38.05
CA ILE A 736 3.32 23.57 38.97
C ILE A 736 3.96 23.94 40.32
N ASP A 737 3.62 25.14 40.84
CA ASP A 737 4.18 25.73 42.06
C ASP A 737 5.74 25.71 42.08
N GLY A 738 6.36 25.78 40.87
CA GLY A 738 7.82 25.77 40.67
C GLY A 738 8.47 24.40 40.54
N GLU A 739 7.72 23.32 40.73
CA GLU A 739 8.17 21.93 40.54
C GLU A 739 7.87 21.47 39.10
N LYS A 740 8.84 20.90 38.38
CA LYS A 740 8.62 20.36 37.03
C LYS A 740 7.80 19.07 37.15
N VAL A 741 6.60 19.08 36.54
CA VAL A 741 5.65 17.96 36.56
C VAL A 741 5.60 17.20 35.23
N PHE A 742 6.02 17.86 34.16
CA PHE A 742 5.95 17.27 32.83
C PHE A 742 7.02 17.92 31.92
N ASP A 743 7.60 17.14 31.06
CA ASP A 743 8.36 17.62 29.93
C ASP A 743 8.09 16.72 28.70
N TYR A 744 8.24 17.28 27.52
CA TYR A 744 8.07 16.57 26.27
C TYR A 744 9.00 17.15 25.21
N ASP A 745 9.68 16.26 24.51
CA ASP A 745 10.46 16.64 23.35
C ASP A 745 9.59 16.57 22.11
N PHE A 746 9.22 17.72 21.58
CA PHE A 746 8.41 17.80 20.39
C PHE A 746 9.07 17.20 19.14
N LEU A 747 10.36 16.89 19.22
CA LEU A 747 11.06 16.19 18.14
C LEU A 747 10.43 14.85 17.80
N ASP A 748 9.60 14.30 18.72
CA ASP A 748 8.97 13.00 18.53
C ASP A 748 7.70 12.98 17.65
N ILE A 749 7.16 14.11 17.19
CA ILE A 749 5.86 14.14 16.47
C ILE A 749 5.91 14.81 15.10
N LEU A 750 7.09 14.87 14.49
CA LEU A 750 7.19 15.55 13.21
C LEU A 750 6.92 14.65 12.03
N PRO A 751 6.06 15.13 11.13
CA PRO A 751 6.01 14.51 9.81
C PRO A 751 7.38 14.62 9.15
N GLY A 752 7.94 13.51 8.76
CA GLY A 752 9.22 13.40 8.06
C GLY A 752 9.19 13.93 6.62
N ARG A 753 8.55 15.10 6.38
CA ARG A 753 8.43 15.72 5.05
C ARG A 753 9.76 16.12 4.44
N VAL A 754 10.80 16.21 5.25
CA VAL A 754 12.19 16.43 4.83
C VAL A 754 13.04 15.35 5.48
N GLN A 755 13.56 14.42 4.69
CA GLN A 755 14.34 13.28 5.18
C GLN A 755 15.56 13.01 4.29
N ALA A 756 16.59 12.41 4.87
CA ALA A 756 17.75 11.93 4.14
C ALA A 756 18.17 10.54 4.62
N PHE A 757 18.48 9.68 3.68
CA PHE A 757 18.94 8.33 3.91
C PHE A 757 20.24 8.11 3.15
N GLY A 758 21.16 7.34 3.71
CA GLY A 758 22.45 7.07 3.10
C GLY A 758 22.84 5.61 3.18
N GLY A 759 23.59 5.16 2.19
CA GLY A 759 24.14 3.83 2.16
C GLY A 759 25.39 3.75 1.29
N TYR A 760 26.02 2.58 1.26
CA TYR A 760 27.24 2.34 0.48
C TYR A 760 27.05 1.12 -0.42
N ASP A 761 27.27 1.32 -1.69
CA ASP A 761 27.30 0.31 -2.76
C ASP A 761 28.75 -0.16 -2.95
N ARG A 762 29.04 -1.38 -2.52
CA ARG A 762 30.40 -1.96 -2.54
C ARG A 762 30.86 -2.30 -3.94
N GLU A 763 29.94 -2.77 -4.78
CA GLU A 763 30.27 -3.19 -6.14
C GLU A 763 30.77 -2.00 -6.97
N ASN A 764 30.07 -0.88 -6.85
CA ASN A 764 30.37 0.35 -7.56
C ASN A 764 31.35 1.28 -6.81
N GLY A 765 31.57 1.06 -5.51
CA GLY A 765 32.35 1.96 -4.65
C GLY A 765 31.70 3.34 -4.55
N GLU A 766 30.39 3.38 -4.28
CA GLU A 766 29.60 4.61 -4.29
C GLU A 766 28.85 4.80 -2.98
N VAL A 767 28.87 6.03 -2.48
CA VAL A 767 27.92 6.47 -1.45
C VAL A 767 26.63 6.85 -2.16
N VAL A 768 25.54 6.23 -1.76
CA VAL A 768 24.19 6.52 -2.26
C VAL A 768 23.48 7.37 -1.22
N VAL A 769 22.99 8.53 -1.62
CA VAL A 769 22.26 9.46 -0.74
C VAL A 769 20.89 9.72 -1.34
N LYS A 770 19.83 9.49 -0.57
CA LYS A 770 18.44 9.73 -0.95
C LYS A 770 17.90 10.87 -0.09
N VAL A 771 17.42 11.94 -0.70
CA VAL A 771 16.86 13.11 0.00
C VAL A 771 15.43 13.32 -0.47
N VAL A 772 14.49 13.31 0.46
CA VAL A 772 13.09 13.67 0.22
C VAL A 772 12.84 15.09 0.72
N ASN A 773 12.29 15.93 -0.15
CA ASN A 773 11.76 17.24 0.17
C ASN A 773 10.30 17.32 -0.25
N ALA A 774 9.39 17.00 0.63
CA ALA A 774 7.95 17.08 0.40
C ALA A 774 7.35 18.45 0.76
N THR A 775 8.18 19.50 0.79
CA THR A 775 7.76 20.88 1.02
C THR A 775 7.72 21.69 -0.28
N ASP A 776 7.11 22.87 -0.24
CA ASP A 776 7.07 23.81 -1.36
C ASP A 776 8.34 24.67 -1.50
N SER A 777 9.34 24.46 -0.63
CA SER A 777 10.54 25.30 -0.57
C SER A 777 11.72 24.64 -1.26
N LEU A 778 12.47 25.44 -2.03
CA LEU A 778 13.79 25.05 -2.53
C LEU A 778 14.76 24.99 -1.34
N MET A 779 15.50 23.89 -1.23
CA MET A 779 16.47 23.70 -0.15
C MET A 779 17.90 23.81 -0.68
N THR A 780 18.53 24.95 -0.54
CA THR A 780 19.99 25.10 -0.75
C THR A 780 20.70 24.42 0.41
N THR A 781 21.17 23.19 0.20
CA THR A 781 21.61 22.26 1.23
C THR A 781 23.12 22.08 1.22
N THR A 782 23.77 22.22 2.37
CA THR A 782 25.17 21.86 2.55
C THR A 782 25.27 20.38 2.94
N PHE A 783 25.96 19.60 2.14
CA PHE A 783 26.26 18.20 2.41
C PHE A 783 27.64 18.06 3.03
N ASN A 784 27.75 17.31 4.11
CA ASN A 784 28.98 16.98 4.81
C ASN A 784 29.19 15.48 4.68
N LEU A 785 30.07 15.07 3.77
CA LEU A 785 30.35 13.67 3.45
C LEU A 785 31.67 13.22 4.06
N ASN A 786 31.61 12.33 5.03
CA ASN A 786 32.76 11.68 5.64
C ASN A 786 33.15 10.42 4.82
N ALA A 787 33.98 10.61 3.81
CA ALA A 787 34.56 9.57 2.97
C ALA A 787 35.93 9.99 2.46
N ALA A 788 36.71 9.03 1.96
CA ALA A 788 37.99 9.30 1.30
C ALA A 788 37.88 9.24 -0.22
N HIS A 789 38.82 9.86 -0.90
CA HIS A 789 38.97 9.79 -2.37
C HIS A 789 37.69 10.13 -3.16
N ILE A 790 36.89 11.04 -2.66
CA ILE A 790 35.62 11.50 -3.27
C ILE A 790 35.90 12.00 -4.69
N LYS A 791 35.21 11.43 -5.67
CA LYS A 791 35.26 11.93 -7.05
C LYS A 791 34.33 13.12 -7.19
N PRO A 792 34.75 14.21 -7.83
CA PRO A 792 33.92 15.41 -7.94
C PRO A 792 32.73 15.24 -8.89
N GLU A 793 32.78 14.28 -9.79
CA GLU A 793 31.70 13.99 -10.75
C GLU A 793 30.94 12.74 -10.36
N GLY A 794 29.63 12.81 -10.38
CA GLY A 794 28.73 11.70 -10.10
C GLY A 794 27.32 11.96 -10.61
N LYS A 795 26.48 10.94 -10.47
CA LYS A 795 25.11 10.92 -10.98
C LYS A 795 24.14 11.48 -9.95
N VAL A 796 23.19 12.27 -10.41
CA VAL A 796 22.03 12.72 -9.61
C VAL A 796 20.77 12.41 -10.40
N VAL A 797 19.80 11.76 -9.73
CA VAL A 797 18.47 11.51 -10.27
C VAL A 797 17.47 12.27 -9.42
N THR A 798 16.58 13.01 -10.06
CA THR A 798 15.54 13.77 -9.38
C THR A 798 14.16 13.39 -9.92
N LEU A 799 13.26 13.02 -9.04
CA LEU A 799 11.83 12.89 -9.30
C LEU A 799 11.13 14.07 -8.62
N ALA A 800 10.52 14.95 -9.41
CA ALA A 800 9.88 16.16 -8.88
C ALA A 800 8.54 16.43 -9.56
N ALA A 801 7.69 17.24 -8.90
CA ALA A 801 6.40 17.68 -9.42
C ALA A 801 6.17 19.18 -9.20
N GLU A 802 5.24 19.78 -9.95
CA GLU A 802 4.82 21.16 -9.77
C GLU A 802 3.90 21.33 -8.56
N SER A 803 3.14 20.27 -8.21
CA SER A 803 2.27 20.18 -7.05
C SER A 803 2.34 18.80 -6.42
N LEU A 804 2.12 18.71 -5.09
CA LEU A 804 1.96 17.43 -4.39
C LEU A 804 0.72 16.65 -4.89
N THR A 805 -0.27 17.33 -5.47
CA THR A 805 -1.47 16.72 -6.05
C THR A 805 -1.31 16.29 -7.51
N ASP A 806 -0.12 16.45 -8.09
CA ASP A 806 0.12 16.02 -9.47
C ASP A 806 0.09 14.49 -9.60
N GLU A 807 -0.47 14.01 -10.72
CA GLU A 807 -0.58 12.60 -11.06
C GLU A 807 -0.16 12.34 -12.50
N ASN A 808 0.37 11.14 -12.76
CA ASN A 808 0.52 10.62 -14.12
C ASN A 808 -0.83 10.12 -14.65
N SER A 809 -1.02 10.15 -15.96
CA SER A 809 -2.17 9.58 -16.67
C SER A 809 -1.72 8.95 -17.98
N LEU A 810 -2.52 8.04 -18.58
CA LEU A 810 -2.19 7.48 -19.91
C LEU A 810 -1.99 8.58 -20.96
N ALA A 811 -2.77 9.67 -20.88
CA ALA A 811 -2.62 10.83 -21.78
C ALA A 811 -1.33 11.64 -21.51
N ASN A 812 -0.77 11.57 -20.31
CA ASN A 812 0.48 12.22 -19.92
C ASN A 812 1.27 11.35 -18.94
N PRO A 813 1.86 10.24 -19.41
CA PRO A 813 2.49 9.22 -18.56
C PRO A 813 3.83 9.66 -17.96
N LYS A 814 4.37 10.81 -18.39
CA LYS A 814 5.65 11.35 -17.95
C LYS A 814 5.53 12.75 -17.34
N ARG A 815 4.36 13.11 -16.81
CA ARG A 815 4.20 14.38 -16.07
C ARG A 815 5.11 14.39 -14.83
N ILE A 816 5.18 13.27 -14.14
CA ILE A 816 6.12 13.01 -13.06
C ILE A 816 7.03 11.88 -13.55
N TYR A 817 8.29 12.21 -13.81
CA TYR A 817 9.23 11.27 -14.38
C TYR A 817 10.65 11.57 -13.89
N PRO A 818 11.49 10.57 -13.58
CA PRO A 818 12.85 10.80 -13.12
C PRO A 818 13.71 11.49 -14.17
N GLU A 819 14.43 12.52 -13.75
CA GLU A 819 15.43 13.21 -14.57
C GLU A 819 16.83 12.88 -14.05
N GLU A 820 17.71 12.40 -14.93
CA GLU A 820 19.09 12.09 -14.61
C GLU A 820 20.02 13.22 -15.07
N THR A 821 20.90 13.66 -14.17
CA THR A 821 21.90 14.69 -14.42
C THR A 821 23.26 14.28 -13.87
N THR A 822 24.31 14.96 -14.30
CA THR A 822 25.64 14.82 -13.74
C THR A 822 25.97 16.06 -12.89
N PHE A 823 26.38 15.83 -11.64
CA PHE A 823 26.91 16.89 -10.78
C PHE A 823 28.42 16.80 -10.70
N GLY A 824 29.12 17.95 -10.86
CA GLY A 824 30.58 18.00 -11.03
C GLY A 824 31.37 18.55 -9.85
N SER A 825 30.74 18.72 -8.68
CA SER A 825 31.35 19.40 -7.51
C SER A 825 31.18 18.63 -6.20
N PHE A 826 31.08 17.29 -6.25
CA PHE A 826 31.09 16.49 -5.03
C PHE A 826 32.44 16.60 -4.31
N ALA A 827 32.39 16.77 -3.00
CA ALA A 827 33.53 16.91 -2.11
C ALA A 827 33.13 16.46 -0.68
N SER A 828 34.06 16.55 0.27
CA SER A 828 33.74 16.34 1.70
C SER A 828 32.74 17.36 2.25
N GLU A 829 32.72 18.55 1.66
CA GLU A 829 31.65 19.53 1.84
C GLU A 829 31.27 20.10 0.48
N PHE A 830 29.99 20.08 0.14
CA PHE A 830 29.45 20.64 -1.11
C PHE A 830 28.05 21.18 -0.90
N VAL A 831 27.60 22.05 -1.80
CA VAL A 831 26.25 22.62 -1.78
C VAL A 831 25.48 22.12 -3.00
N TYR A 832 24.23 21.69 -2.78
CA TYR A 832 23.30 21.28 -3.82
C TYR A 832 21.88 21.78 -3.51
N ASP A 833 21.17 22.21 -4.57
CA ASP A 833 19.79 22.70 -4.46
C ASP A 833 18.80 21.55 -4.62
N ILE A 834 18.23 21.08 -3.51
CA ILE A 834 17.17 20.07 -3.49
C ILE A 834 15.85 20.74 -3.90
N GLN A 835 15.25 20.29 -4.97
CA GLN A 835 14.02 20.85 -5.50
C GLN A 835 12.84 20.68 -4.52
N PRO A 836 11.85 21.59 -4.53
CA PRO A 836 10.62 21.38 -3.81
C PRO A 836 9.85 20.18 -4.36
N ARG A 837 9.08 19.49 -3.52
CA ARG A 837 8.25 18.36 -3.88
C ARG A 837 9.01 17.31 -4.70
N SER A 838 10.16 16.86 -4.14
CA SER A 838 11.08 15.97 -4.86
C SER A 838 11.67 14.85 -4.00
N LEU A 839 12.03 13.77 -4.70
CA LEU A 839 13.01 12.77 -4.28
C LEU A 839 14.27 12.99 -5.11
N THR A 840 15.41 13.22 -4.45
CA THR A 840 16.72 13.37 -5.10
C THR A 840 17.65 12.23 -4.65
N ILE A 841 18.22 11.49 -5.60
CA ILE A 841 19.17 10.41 -5.32
C ILE A 841 20.52 10.80 -5.93
N MET A 842 21.58 10.73 -5.12
CA MET A 842 22.96 11.03 -5.50
C MET A 842 23.80 9.77 -5.40
N ARG A 843 24.57 9.45 -6.43
CA ARG A 843 25.57 8.38 -6.43
C ARG A 843 26.95 9.00 -6.55
N ILE A 844 27.75 8.87 -5.47
CA ILE A 844 29.02 9.58 -5.28
C ILE A 844 30.13 8.55 -5.11
N LYS A 845 31.02 8.46 -6.09
CA LYS A 845 32.18 7.58 -5.98
C LYS A 845 33.13 8.05 -4.88
N ALA A 846 33.33 7.19 -3.88
CA ALA A 846 34.17 7.48 -2.72
C ALA A 846 34.67 6.17 -2.10
N ASP A 847 35.76 6.27 -1.32
CA ASP A 847 36.31 5.16 -0.56
C ASP A 847 36.01 5.37 0.94
N VAL A 848 35.63 4.32 1.60
CA VAL A 848 35.33 4.32 3.05
C VAL A 848 36.43 3.64 3.88
N THR A 849 37.41 3.01 3.22
CA THR A 849 38.46 2.24 3.89
C THR A 849 39.43 3.15 4.62
N GLY A 850 39.57 2.90 5.92
CA GLY A 850 40.50 3.67 6.79
C GLY A 850 40.00 5.05 7.19
N VAL A 851 38.75 5.39 6.87
CA VAL A 851 38.07 6.60 7.35
C VAL A 851 37.54 6.33 8.77
N SER A 852 37.79 7.22 9.70
CA SER A 852 37.20 7.16 11.05
C SER A 852 35.79 7.74 11.03
N PRO A 853 34.85 7.19 11.81
CA PRO A 853 33.54 7.79 11.99
C PRO A 853 33.64 9.25 12.44
N MET A 854 32.73 10.08 11.95
CA MET A 854 32.63 11.47 12.36
C MET A 854 31.57 11.64 13.47
N GLU A 855 31.77 12.62 14.31
CA GLU A 855 30.72 13.09 15.22
C GLU A 855 29.81 14.05 14.45
N ILE A 856 28.53 13.69 14.31
CA ILE A 856 27.52 14.59 13.72
C ILE A 856 27.15 15.61 14.80
N PRO A 857 27.35 16.92 14.55
CA PRO A 857 27.05 17.93 15.53
C PRO A 857 25.56 17.98 15.85
N ALA A 858 25.23 18.30 17.10
CA ALA A 858 23.88 18.68 17.45
C ALA A 858 23.49 19.96 16.70
N TYR A 859 22.21 20.10 16.41
CA TYR A 859 21.72 21.31 15.76
C TYR A 859 21.87 22.52 16.74
N ASP A 860 22.39 23.63 16.24
CA ASP A 860 22.51 24.86 17.01
C ASP A 860 21.26 25.73 16.84
N TYR A 861 20.44 25.75 17.86
CA TYR A 861 19.18 26.51 17.91
C TYR A 861 19.38 27.97 18.34
N SER A 862 20.58 28.42 18.66
CA SER A 862 20.82 29.72 19.33
C SER A 862 20.53 30.94 18.44
N ASP A 863 20.59 30.78 17.11
CA ASP A 863 20.45 31.90 16.16
C ASP A 863 19.12 31.86 15.38
N GLU A 864 18.20 30.93 15.71
CA GLU A 864 16.97 30.73 14.94
C GLU A 864 15.77 31.33 15.66
N PRO A 865 15.08 32.31 15.06
CA PRO A 865 13.84 32.86 15.60
C PRO A 865 12.65 31.89 15.55
N ILE A 866 12.83 30.76 14.84
CA ILE A 866 11.85 29.71 14.64
C ILE A 866 12.59 28.37 14.72
N SER A 867 12.11 27.50 15.53
CA SER A 867 12.76 26.29 15.92
C SER A 867 12.76 25.18 14.89
N LEU A 868 13.72 24.37 15.03
CA LEU A 868 14.13 23.33 14.13
C LEU A 868 14.25 21.98 14.80
N TYR A 869 14.26 21.00 13.98
CA TYR A 869 14.09 19.61 14.31
C TYR A 869 15.30 18.73 14.15
N GLU A 870 15.46 17.83 15.09
CA GLU A 870 16.12 16.57 14.87
C GLU A 870 15.10 15.48 14.55
N PRO A 871 15.43 14.50 13.67
CA PRO A 871 14.56 13.35 13.45
C PRO A 871 14.38 12.57 14.75
N VAL A 872 13.16 12.24 14.95
CA VAL A 872 12.52 11.56 16.03
C VAL A 872 13.37 10.53 16.74
N ARG A 873 13.33 10.63 18.05
CA ARG A 873 13.64 9.53 18.95
C ARG A 873 12.39 9.08 19.69
N LEU A 874 12.08 7.82 19.47
CA LEU A 874 11.33 6.96 20.40
C LEU A 874 9.90 7.38 20.70
N ARG A 875 8.98 6.91 19.89
CA ARG A 875 7.60 6.72 20.34
C ARG A 875 7.58 5.74 21.51
N GLN A 876 6.83 6.05 22.51
CA GLN A 876 6.67 5.20 23.67
C GLN A 876 5.85 3.96 23.29
N GLN A 877 6.45 2.80 23.45
CA GLN A 877 6.05 1.49 22.93
C GLN A 877 4.59 1.08 23.17
N ALA A 878 3.98 1.43 24.28
CA ALA A 878 2.68 0.88 24.67
C ALA A 878 1.47 1.58 24.01
N CYS A 879 1.54 2.87 23.68
CA CYS A 879 0.42 3.58 23.04
C CYS A 879 0.45 3.41 21.51
N ASP A 880 1.63 3.39 20.91
CA ASP A 880 1.83 3.25 19.47
C ASP A 880 1.45 1.86 18.96
N GLU A 881 1.73 0.81 19.75
CA GLU A 881 1.33 -0.56 19.46
C GLU A 881 -0.19 -0.70 19.36
N LEU A 882 -0.90 -0.01 20.24
CA LEU A 882 -2.36 -0.08 20.31
C LEU A 882 -3.05 0.77 19.23
N GLU A 883 -2.51 1.96 18.90
CA GLU A 883 -2.97 2.79 17.78
C GLU A 883 -2.71 2.09 16.44
N THR A 884 -1.57 1.41 16.30
CA THR A 884 -1.26 0.61 15.11
C THR A 884 -2.25 -0.55 14.95
N LEU A 885 -2.62 -1.23 16.04
CA LEU A 885 -3.64 -2.28 16.03
C LEU A 885 -5.04 -1.75 15.71
N ILE A 886 -5.41 -0.56 16.21
CA ILE A 886 -6.68 0.09 15.89
C ILE A 886 -6.69 0.49 14.42
N THR A 887 -5.62 1.11 13.93
CA THR A 887 -5.46 1.52 12.53
C THR A 887 -5.47 0.30 11.61
N TYR A 888 -4.79 -0.78 11.99
CA TYR A 888 -4.82 -2.05 11.26
C TYR A 888 -6.21 -2.68 11.23
N ALA A 889 -6.91 -2.71 12.36
CA ALA A 889 -8.30 -3.21 12.43
C ALA A 889 -9.27 -2.34 11.62
N GLU A 890 -9.09 -1.02 11.60
CA GLU A 890 -9.88 -0.08 10.81
C GLU A 890 -9.57 -0.18 9.32
N GLN A 891 -8.31 -0.31 8.94
CA GLN A 891 -7.85 -0.39 7.55
C GLN A 891 -8.10 -1.73 6.90
N SER A 892 -8.00 -2.82 7.64
CA SER A 892 -8.33 -4.15 7.13
C SER A 892 -9.83 -4.35 6.93
N HIS A 893 -10.67 -3.35 7.22
CA HIS A 893 -12.12 -3.45 7.27
C HIS A 893 -12.60 -4.62 8.15
N VAL A 894 -11.76 -5.08 9.05
CA VAL A 894 -11.99 -6.17 9.97
C VAL A 894 -12.41 -5.56 11.28
N GLY A 895 -13.63 -5.74 11.63
CA GLY A 895 -14.20 -5.21 12.86
C GLY A 895 -15.14 -4.06 12.57
N GLY A 896 -16.41 -4.32 12.79
CA GLY A 896 -17.40 -3.26 12.94
C GLY A 896 -17.09 -2.43 14.20
N ALA A 897 -17.77 -1.31 14.35
CA ALA A 897 -17.60 -0.34 15.44
C ALA A 897 -17.47 -0.94 16.87
N LYS A 898 -17.85 -2.19 17.09
CA LYS A 898 -17.72 -2.88 18.37
C LYS A 898 -16.31 -3.34 18.75
N GLU A 899 -15.43 -3.58 17.77
CA GLU A 899 -14.04 -3.98 18.05
C GLU A 899 -13.18 -2.77 18.34
N SER A 900 -13.37 -1.70 17.58
CA SER A 900 -12.82 -0.39 17.89
C SER A 900 -13.21 0.05 19.31
N GLU A 901 -14.48 -0.12 19.72
CA GLU A 901 -14.94 0.14 21.09
C GLU A 901 -14.28 -0.79 22.13
N ARG A 902 -14.05 -2.06 21.81
CA ARG A 902 -13.42 -3.02 22.72
C ARG A 902 -11.93 -2.77 22.90
N LEU A 903 -11.24 -2.44 21.81
CA LEU A 903 -9.84 -2.05 21.85
C LEU A 903 -9.69 -0.71 22.59
N THR A 904 -10.58 0.25 22.33
CA THR A 904 -10.62 1.51 23.06
C THR A 904 -10.95 1.32 24.56
N GLU A 905 -11.81 0.35 24.91
CA GLU A 905 -12.07 -0.01 26.32
C GLU A 905 -10.87 -0.72 26.98
N SER A 906 -10.10 -1.52 26.24
CA SER A 906 -8.87 -2.13 26.79
C SER A 906 -7.71 -1.15 26.90
N ILE A 907 -7.72 -0.05 26.16
CA ILE A 907 -6.80 1.09 26.30
C ILE A 907 -7.13 1.92 27.53
N GLY A 908 -8.42 1.96 27.90
CA GLY A 908 -8.92 2.68 29.09
C GLY A 908 -8.77 1.92 30.42
N GLN A 909 -8.28 0.68 30.40
CA GLN A 909 -7.91 -0.12 31.57
C GLN A 909 -6.42 -0.26 31.72
#